data_52d1be8e7a202e9743fc660fbb270bbe
#
_entry.id   52d1be8e7a202e9743fc660fbb270bbe
#
_cell.length_a   1.000
_cell.length_b   1.000
_cell.length_c   1.000
_cell.angle_alpha   90.00
_cell.angle_beta   90.00
_cell.angle_gamma   90.00
#
_symmetry.space_group_name_H-M   'P 1'
#
loop_
_entity.id
_entity.type
_entity.pdbx_description
1 polymer ?
#
loop_
_entity_poly.entity_id
_entity_poly.type
_entity_poly.pdbx_seq_one_letter_code
_entity_poly.pdbx_strand_id
1 'polypeptide(L)'
;MTIQAGKWDNANDVRQAFIDFFVQKKAHKFIKSSPVVPHNDPTLLFINAGMNQFKGVLLGRVDQNHPFYGLKRAANSQKCIRAGGKHNDLEDVGRDTYHHTFFEMLGNWSFGDYFKKDAIAWSWELLTDVYGLDPSRIYVTYYGGDPKEPNVPVDEEARTEWLRYLPESQVLPFGMKENFWEMGDTGPCGPCSEIHYDRIGGRNAAHLVNQDDPDVLEIWNNVFMQFNREKDRSLTKLPAPSVDTGMGFERLSSVLKGVRSNYDIDLFQHIFAAIKKECPAETPAYGGQLHNDIDIAYRVVADHIRTLTVALSDGAVPSNQDRGYVLRRILRRAVRYGKEVLNAKPGFFGRLVDAVDETLGGTFPEIRRNKEDVRAILHEEESQFGRTLDRGIREFKARAEKATQAGTSVMSGKDAFLLYTTYGFPLDLTQLMAREKNMTVDENGFNFEMEAFKNKSRDGSNFSMDSGLVLGAEQAHYLSEVQKIVPTDDSLKYNWDPSTGTSSGQFPVTVHAIWGGKVWLDAIDETTGPVGLVLDKTPFYAEAGGQVFDIGMIEGKNFEFNVTDVQKFGQYILHIGSVVSGSIARGVEGLSAQVDYSRRALIAKNHTGTHVLNFALREVLGDKVDQKGSFVDETKLRFDFSWPKPVEIDELIKIESIVNSIVGKHLGVNAKNVALADGKRINSLRVVPGETYPDPVRVVAVGQTVEGLIQAGPETTYANSVEFCGGTHLTNTKDIHKMLILSEEGVQKGVRRIVAVTGAQATVEAILKAKAFQQEVEEAAQTKGDLLAQSIASLRQRLGQDKEISLTEKRQMLADIDKLKEELIRQEKEAAKELLKTAATLGTSLELTPGKKFQVLAVPQLCGDAKAMGACIDGLSGRDQRGFCLVSASSSILAVIAVVPKELSSEVSAKAWVDAVLAAVNGRGGGNPLKAQGQSQETDKMNDAVTIATNFVSSKN
;
A
#
# COMPACT_ATOMS: atom_id res chain seq x y z
N MET A 1 -27.89 10.24 41.47
CA MET A 1 -26.90 11.31 41.72
C MET A 1 -26.75 12.10 40.44
N THR A 2 -26.85 13.41 40.48
CA THR A 2 -26.64 14.24 39.30
C THR A 2 -25.14 14.29 38.99
N ILE A 3 -24.72 14.17 37.71
CA ILE A 3 -23.35 14.36 37.27
C ILE A 3 -22.87 15.68 37.88
N GLN A 4 -21.77 15.66 38.62
CA GLN A 4 -21.23 16.87 39.24
C GLN A 4 -20.69 17.77 38.13
N ALA A 5 -21.32 18.91 37.89
CA ALA A 5 -20.94 19.82 36.82
C ALA A 5 -19.44 20.15 36.89
N GLY A 6 -18.75 20.01 35.77
CA GLY A 6 -17.30 20.28 35.61
C GLY A 6 -16.35 19.12 35.96
N LYS A 7 -16.82 18.02 36.54
CA LYS A 7 -15.95 16.89 36.91
C LYS A 7 -15.34 16.18 35.69
N TRP A 8 -16.06 16.14 34.56
CA TRP A 8 -15.70 15.39 33.37
C TRP A 8 -15.49 16.29 32.12
N ASP A 9 -15.10 17.56 32.32
CA ASP A 9 -14.87 18.51 31.24
C ASP A 9 -13.62 18.17 30.42
N ASN A 10 -12.67 17.45 31.02
CA ASN A 10 -11.45 17.00 30.38
C ASN A 10 -11.57 15.52 29.97
N ALA A 11 -11.50 15.25 28.68
CA ALA A 11 -11.59 13.90 28.14
C ALA A 11 -10.47 12.98 28.68
N ASN A 12 -9.29 13.48 29.00
CA ASN A 12 -8.22 12.66 29.60
C ASN A 12 -8.60 12.10 30.96
N ASP A 13 -9.36 12.84 31.78
CA ASP A 13 -9.82 12.37 33.08
C ASP A 13 -10.84 11.24 32.92
N VAL A 14 -11.70 11.32 31.92
CA VAL A 14 -12.65 10.25 31.56
C VAL A 14 -11.89 8.96 31.18
N ARG A 15 -10.88 9.08 30.30
CA ARG A 15 -10.05 7.93 29.87
C ARG A 15 -9.31 7.32 31.06
N GLN A 16 -8.69 8.15 31.87
CA GLN A 16 -7.91 7.69 33.02
C GLN A 16 -8.80 6.97 34.06
N ALA A 17 -10.00 7.48 34.31
CA ALA A 17 -10.95 6.85 35.25
C ALA A 17 -11.36 5.43 34.78
N PHE A 18 -11.55 5.20 33.46
CA PHE A 18 -11.79 3.87 32.92
C PHE A 18 -10.62 2.92 33.17
N ILE A 19 -9.42 3.38 32.83
CA ILE A 19 -8.20 2.59 32.98
C ILE A 19 -7.97 2.25 34.46
N ASP A 20 -8.06 3.22 35.36
CA ASP A 20 -7.86 3.00 36.80
C ASP A 20 -8.89 2.05 37.40
N PHE A 21 -10.15 2.13 36.96
CA PHE A 21 -11.18 1.22 37.40
C PHE A 21 -10.86 -0.23 37.07
N PHE A 22 -10.50 -0.52 35.84
CA PHE A 22 -10.22 -1.91 35.42
C PHE A 22 -8.86 -2.39 35.91
N VAL A 23 -7.83 -1.54 35.89
CA VAL A 23 -6.48 -1.93 36.29
C VAL A 23 -6.36 -2.07 37.82
N GLN A 24 -6.82 -1.06 38.58
CA GLN A 24 -6.60 -1.02 40.01
C GLN A 24 -7.67 -1.78 40.79
N LYS A 25 -8.96 -1.69 40.41
CA LYS A 25 -10.04 -2.32 41.14
C LYS A 25 -10.44 -3.73 40.62
N LYS A 26 -10.23 -4.00 39.32
CA LYS A 26 -10.65 -5.26 38.69
C LYS A 26 -9.46 -6.11 38.19
N ALA A 27 -8.24 -5.77 38.59
CA ALA A 27 -7.00 -6.53 38.35
C ALA A 27 -6.72 -6.82 36.86
N HIS A 28 -7.08 -5.91 35.96
CA HIS A 28 -6.71 -6.00 34.54
C HIS A 28 -5.28 -5.52 34.33
N LYS A 29 -4.58 -6.12 33.36
CA LYS A 29 -3.28 -5.65 32.91
C LYS A 29 -3.48 -4.51 31.91
N PHE A 30 -2.85 -3.38 32.14
CA PHE A 30 -2.82 -2.33 31.13
C PHE A 30 -1.98 -2.78 29.93
N ILE A 31 -2.57 -2.78 28.74
CA ILE A 31 -1.90 -3.10 27.48
C ILE A 31 -1.96 -1.87 26.59
N LYS A 32 -0.83 -1.37 26.11
CA LYS A 32 -0.77 -0.21 25.24
C LYS A 32 -1.59 -0.44 23.97
N SER A 33 -2.20 0.62 23.43
CA SER A 33 -2.86 0.59 22.11
C SER A 33 -1.91 0.06 21.04
N SER A 34 -2.37 -0.87 20.24
CA SER A 34 -1.67 -1.24 19.00
C SER A 34 -1.71 -0.10 17.98
N PRO A 35 -0.79 -0.07 17.01
CA PRO A 35 -0.92 0.78 15.84
C PRO A 35 -2.23 0.52 15.11
N VAL A 36 -2.80 1.54 14.45
CA VAL A 36 -4.02 1.37 13.62
C VAL A 36 -3.76 0.58 12.34
N VAL A 37 -2.50 0.42 11.96
CA VAL A 37 -2.08 -0.46 10.85
C VAL A 37 -1.95 -1.88 11.40
N PRO A 38 -2.80 -2.84 10.95
CA PRO A 38 -2.73 -4.22 11.40
C PRO A 38 -1.38 -4.84 10.99
N HIS A 39 -0.73 -5.50 11.94
CA HIS A 39 0.48 -6.27 11.69
C HIS A 39 0.08 -7.71 11.31
N ASN A 40 0.53 -8.18 10.15
CA ASN A 40 0.32 -9.56 9.68
C ASN A 40 -1.14 -10.03 9.62
N ASP A 41 -2.11 -9.12 9.51
CA ASP A 41 -3.51 -9.47 9.26
C ASP A 41 -3.98 -8.84 7.93
N PRO A 42 -3.99 -9.60 6.83
CA PRO A 42 -4.45 -9.12 5.53
C PRO A 42 -5.98 -8.95 5.45
N THR A 43 -6.72 -9.43 6.46
CA THR A 43 -8.19 -9.37 6.46
C THR A 43 -8.71 -7.99 6.87
N LEU A 44 -7.86 -7.13 7.43
CA LEU A 44 -8.21 -5.80 7.91
C LEU A 44 -7.39 -4.71 7.20
N LEU A 45 -8.06 -3.66 6.76
CA LEU A 45 -7.40 -2.44 6.28
C LEU A 45 -6.80 -1.64 7.44
N PHE A 46 -7.58 -1.47 8.50
CA PHE A 46 -7.20 -0.80 9.75
C PHE A 46 -7.72 -1.55 10.95
N ILE A 47 -7.13 -1.31 12.11
CA ILE A 47 -7.69 -1.73 13.40
C ILE A 47 -9.02 -0.99 13.59
N ASN A 48 -10.11 -1.74 13.66
CA ASN A 48 -11.48 -1.22 13.74
C ASN A 48 -12.15 -1.47 15.10
N ALA A 49 -11.50 -2.26 15.97
CA ALA A 49 -11.97 -2.60 17.32
C ALA A 49 -10.79 -2.92 18.24
N GLY A 50 -10.99 -2.77 19.54
CA GLY A 50 -9.99 -3.02 20.57
C GLY A 50 -9.48 -4.45 20.60
N MET A 51 -10.33 -5.41 20.26
CA MET A 51 -9.99 -6.84 20.28
C MET A 51 -9.00 -7.27 19.18
N ASN A 52 -8.81 -6.47 18.12
CA ASN A 52 -7.99 -6.90 16.97
C ASN A 52 -6.57 -7.29 17.40
N GLN A 53 -5.94 -6.55 18.32
CA GLN A 53 -4.61 -6.89 18.84
C GLN A 53 -4.60 -8.20 19.66
N PHE A 54 -5.75 -8.67 20.15
CA PHE A 54 -5.90 -9.90 20.95
C PHE A 54 -6.46 -11.06 20.15
N LYS A 55 -6.67 -10.92 18.83
CA LYS A 55 -7.20 -11.96 17.95
C LYS A 55 -6.48 -13.31 18.14
N GLY A 56 -5.14 -13.28 18.22
CA GLY A 56 -4.34 -14.49 18.47
C GLY A 56 -4.62 -15.15 19.81
N VAL A 57 -4.87 -14.36 20.86
CA VAL A 57 -5.22 -14.86 22.21
C VAL A 57 -6.60 -15.51 22.20
N LEU A 58 -7.60 -14.85 21.62
CA LEU A 58 -8.96 -15.37 21.50
C LEU A 58 -9.03 -16.67 20.70
N LEU A 59 -8.21 -16.77 19.64
CA LEU A 59 -8.11 -17.98 18.81
C LEU A 59 -7.19 -19.06 19.37
N GLY A 60 -6.57 -18.85 20.53
CA GLY A 60 -5.60 -19.81 21.10
C GLY A 60 -4.33 -19.99 20.26
N ARG A 61 -3.98 -19.01 19.42
CA ARG A 61 -2.83 -19.07 18.47
C ARG A 61 -1.56 -18.44 19.00
N VAL A 62 -1.50 -18.04 20.27
CA VAL A 62 -0.29 -17.49 20.89
C VAL A 62 0.54 -18.63 21.49
N ASP A 63 1.81 -18.66 21.18
CA ASP A 63 2.75 -19.64 21.75
C ASP A 63 3.32 -19.18 23.11
N GLN A 64 4.05 -20.08 23.79
CA GLN A 64 4.59 -19.82 25.13
C GLN A 64 5.54 -18.61 25.19
N ASN A 65 6.15 -18.22 24.08
CA ASN A 65 7.06 -17.10 24.01
C ASN A 65 6.35 -15.79 23.65
N HIS A 66 5.06 -15.81 23.33
CA HIS A 66 4.31 -14.62 22.99
C HIS A 66 4.05 -13.75 24.23
N PRO A 67 4.19 -12.41 24.19
CA PRO A 67 3.98 -11.51 25.33
C PRO A 67 2.57 -11.59 25.97
N PHE A 68 1.61 -12.09 25.23
CA PHE A 68 0.23 -12.29 25.69
C PHE A 68 -0.08 -13.74 26.08
N TYR A 69 0.93 -14.62 26.10
CA TYR A 69 0.73 -15.98 26.59
C TYR A 69 0.30 -15.96 28.07
N GLY A 70 -0.75 -16.68 28.38
CA GLY A 70 -1.32 -16.71 29.73
C GLY A 70 -2.01 -15.41 30.18
N LEU A 71 -2.21 -14.43 29.31
CA LEU A 71 -2.95 -13.21 29.61
C LEU A 71 -4.40 -13.55 29.90
N LYS A 72 -4.89 -13.15 31.10
CA LYS A 72 -6.26 -13.42 31.56
C LYS A 72 -7.17 -12.19 31.43
N ARG A 73 -6.65 -11.00 31.74
CA ARG A 73 -7.40 -9.75 31.72
C ARG A 73 -6.56 -8.63 31.12
N ALA A 74 -7.17 -7.81 30.28
CA ALA A 74 -6.53 -6.61 29.73
C ALA A 74 -7.49 -5.42 29.74
N ALA A 75 -6.93 -4.21 29.79
CA ALA A 75 -7.68 -2.96 29.58
C ALA A 75 -6.81 -1.92 28.90
N ASN A 76 -7.42 -1.08 28.03
CA ASN A 76 -6.75 0.07 27.41
C ASN A 76 -7.73 1.07 26.77
N SER A 77 -7.16 2.10 26.14
CA SER A 77 -7.80 2.88 25.08
C SER A 77 -7.14 2.55 23.75
N GLN A 78 -7.87 1.93 22.84
CA GLN A 78 -7.38 1.51 21.52
C GLN A 78 -7.73 2.54 20.45
N LYS A 79 -6.73 2.91 19.65
CA LYS A 79 -6.91 3.68 18.42
C LYS A 79 -7.65 2.85 17.38
N CYS A 80 -8.78 3.32 16.88
CA CYS A 80 -9.59 2.63 15.88
C CYS A 80 -9.87 3.51 14.68
N ILE A 81 -9.85 2.92 13.46
CA ILE A 81 -10.25 3.58 12.21
C ILE A 81 -11.34 2.75 11.53
N ARG A 82 -12.47 3.38 11.24
CA ARG A 82 -13.61 2.84 10.50
C ARG A 82 -13.86 3.67 9.25
N ALA A 83 -13.14 3.37 8.17
CA ALA A 83 -13.18 4.10 6.91
C ALA A 83 -13.18 3.19 5.68
N GLY A 84 -13.56 1.93 5.86
CA GLY A 84 -13.65 0.93 4.78
C GLY A 84 -13.85 -0.49 5.31
N GLY A 85 -14.23 -1.42 4.44
CA GLY A 85 -14.56 -2.79 4.79
C GLY A 85 -15.97 -2.92 5.39
N LYS A 86 -16.16 -3.88 6.32
CA LYS A 86 -17.44 -4.15 6.96
C LYS A 86 -17.92 -2.98 7.85
N HIS A 87 -16.97 -2.28 8.51
CA HIS A 87 -17.24 -1.11 9.34
C HIS A 87 -16.72 0.14 8.63
N ASN A 88 -17.63 1.02 8.18
CA ASN A 88 -17.30 2.19 7.39
C ASN A 88 -18.19 3.39 7.74
N ASP A 89 -17.67 4.30 8.54
CA ASP A 89 -18.38 5.49 9.02
C ASP A 89 -18.05 6.75 8.19
N LEU A 90 -17.22 6.63 7.12
CA LEU A 90 -16.69 7.78 6.37
C LEU A 90 -17.79 8.69 5.78
N GLU A 91 -18.89 8.10 5.32
CA GLU A 91 -19.97 8.84 4.67
C GLU A 91 -20.81 9.65 5.67
N ASP A 92 -20.92 9.18 6.93
CA ASP A 92 -21.73 9.76 7.99
C ASP A 92 -21.02 10.91 8.69
N VAL A 93 -19.67 10.89 8.67
CA VAL A 93 -18.84 11.95 9.26
C VAL A 93 -19.21 13.34 8.72
N GLY A 94 -19.52 14.23 9.64
CA GLY A 94 -19.94 15.60 9.39
C GLY A 94 -21.45 15.76 9.19
N ARG A 95 -22.20 14.68 8.91
CA ARG A 95 -23.65 14.70 8.69
C ARG A 95 -24.46 14.41 9.94
N ASP A 96 -23.84 13.75 10.90
CA ASP A 96 -24.40 13.52 12.23
C ASP A 96 -23.48 14.11 13.32
N THR A 97 -23.78 13.79 14.57
CA THR A 97 -23.10 14.35 15.73
C THR A 97 -22.21 13.35 16.48
N TYR A 98 -22.09 12.09 16.00
CA TYR A 98 -21.47 11.03 16.78
C TYR A 98 -20.61 10.01 16.00
N HIS A 99 -20.62 10.00 14.65
CA HIS A 99 -19.72 9.18 13.85
C HIS A 99 -18.38 9.84 13.58
N HIS A 100 -17.33 9.03 13.61
CA HIS A 100 -15.93 9.43 13.36
C HIS A 100 -15.21 8.37 12.54
N THR A 101 -14.32 8.80 11.63
CA THR A 101 -13.43 7.84 10.96
C THR A 101 -12.32 7.36 11.89
N PHE A 102 -11.81 8.21 12.78
CA PHE A 102 -10.92 7.84 13.87
C PHE A 102 -11.59 8.13 15.21
N PHE A 103 -11.57 7.15 16.11
CA PHE A 103 -12.04 7.30 17.48
C PHE A 103 -11.21 6.43 18.43
N GLU A 104 -11.27 6.76 19.71
CA GLU A 104 -10.72 5.93 20.76
C GLU A 104 -11.80 4.95 21.26
N MET A 105 -11.43 3.67 21.37
CA MET A 105 -12.28 2.64 21.97
C MET A 105 -11.68 2.26 23.30
N LEU A 106 -12.36 2.60 24.39
CA LEU A 106 -12.04 2.10 25.73
C LEU A 106 -12.49 0.65 25.82
N GLY A 107 -11.57 -0.24 26.16
CA GLY A 107 -11.85 -1.67 26.16
C GLY A 107 -11.33 -2.38 27.39
N ASN A 108 -12.08 -3.39 27.83
CA ASN A 108 -11.64 -4.38 28.80
C ASN A 108 -11.96 -5.78 28.30
N TRP A 109 -11.04 -6.71 28.56
CA TRP A 109 -11.05 -8.06 28.03
C TRP A 109 -10.89 -9.11 29.12
N SER A 110 -11.62 -10.23 28.94
CA SER A 110 -11.42 -11.47 29.68
C SER A 110 -11.08 -12.57 28.68
N PHE A 111 -10.03 -13.31 28.93
CA PHE A 111 -9.59 -14.44 28.11
C PHE A 111 -9.76 -15.73 28.93
N GLY A 112 -11.00 -16.26 28.95
CA GLY A 112 -11.36 -17.44 29.71
C GLY A 112 -11.23 -17.29 31.23
N ASP A 113 -11.47 -16.10 31.79
CA ASP A 113 -11.40 -15.84 33.23
C ASP A 113 -12.76 -15.49 33.81
N TYR A 114 -13.30 -14.29 33.57
CA TYR A 114 -14.68 -13.92 33.90
C TYR A 114 -15.54 -13.87 32.64
N PHE A 115 -16.86 -13.90 32.83
CA PHE A 115 -17.81 -13.88 31.73
C PHE A 115 -18.99 -12.92 32.01
N LYS A 116 -20.16 -13.13 31.45
CA LYS A 116 -21.32 -12.21 31.42
C LYS A 116 -21.65 -11.56 32.74
N LYS A 117 -21.75 -12.33 33.82
CA LYS A 117 -22.13 -11.85 35.16
C LYS A 117 -21.22 -10.73 35.63
N ASP A 118 -19.90 -10.95 35.61
CA ASP A 118 -18.95 -9.95 36.12
C ASP A 118 -18.81 -8.79 35.12
N ALA A 119 -18.86 -9.06 33.81
CA ALA A 119 -18.80 -8.00 32.79
C ALA A 119 -19.98 -7.03 32.97
N ILE A 120 -21.18 -7.51 33.10
CA ILE A 120 -22.39 -6.71 33.33
C ILE A 120 -22.31 -5.94 34.64
N ALA A 121 -21.95 -6.63 35.72
CA ALA A 121 -21.84 -6.01 37.06
C ALA A 121 -20.81 -4.86 37.07
N TRP A 122 -19.66 -5.05 36.43
CA TRP A 122 -18.60 -4.02 36.38
C TRP A 122 -18.95 -2.89 35.40
N SER A 123 -19.64 -3.17 34.33
CA SER A 123 -20.18 -2.14 33.44
C SER A 123 -21.17 -1.23 34.18
N TRP A 124 -22.06 -1.82 34.95
CA TRP A 124 -23.01 -1.08 35.79
C TRP A 124 -22.32 -0.23 36.85
N GLU A 125 -21.40 -0.83 37.64
CA GLU A 125 -20.62 -0.12 38.68
C GLU A 125 -19.83 1.07 38.07
N LEU A 126 -19.17 0.88 36.91
CA LEU A 126 -18.42 1.95 36.28
C LEU A 126 -19.33 3.11 35.87
N LEU A 127 -20.44 2.81 35.21
CA LEU A 127 -21.35 3.84 34.70
C LEU A 127 -22.08 4.61 35.81
N THR A 128 -22.54 3.92 36.83
CA THR A 128 -23.37 4.54 37.88
C THR A 128 -22.56 5.07 39.06
N ASP A 129 -21.60 4.31 39.58
CA ASP A 129 -20.87 4.67 40.80
C ASP A 129 -19.65 5.53 40.53
N VAL A 130 -18.94 5.35 39.38
CA VAL A 130 -17.73 6.10 39.02
C VAL A 130 -18.07 7.31 38.18
N TYR A 131 -18.80 7.11 37.07
CA TYR A 131 -19.17 8.21 36.17
C TYR A 131 -20.41 8.97 36.63
N GLY A 132 -21.27 8.38 37.42
CA GLY A 132 -22.47 9.02 37.99
C GLY A 132 -23.61 9.20 37.00
N LEU A 133 -23.70 8.31 36.00
CA LEU A 133 -24.83 8.32 35.04
C LEU A 133 -26.13 7.93 35.74
N ASP A 134 -27.23 8.55 35.34
CA ASP A 134 -28.56 8.32 35.88
C ASP A 134 -29.10 7.00 35.37
N PRO A 135 -29.36 6.00 36.28
CA PRO A 135 -29.89 4.69 35.90
C PRO A 135 -31.22 4.75 35.14
N SER A 136 -32.05 5.74 35.40
CA SER A 136 -33.37 5.87 34.75
C SER A 136 -33.25 6.22 33.26
N ARG A 137 -32.08 6.59 32.81
CA ARG A 137 -31.74 7.00 31.44
C ARG A 137 -30.92 5.94 30.67
N ILE A 138 -30.57 4.81 31.34
CA ILE A 138 -29.80 3.72 30.74
C ILE A 138 -30.80 2.67 30.19
N TYR A 139 -30.60 2.31 28.95
CA TYR A 139 -31.27 1.19 28.28
C TYR A 139 -30.21 0.20 27.84
N VAL A 140 -30.52 -1.11 27.96
CA VAL A 140 -29.62 -2.18 27.56
C VAL A 140 -30.28 -3.12 26.58
N THR A 141 -29.50 -3.68 25.68
CA THR A 141 -29.98 -4.67 24.74
C THR A 141 -29.36 -6.06 25.04
N TYR A 142 -29.97 -7.10 24.53
CA TYR A 142 -29.43 -8.45 24.56
C TYR A 142 -29.83 -9.20 23.29
N TYR A 143 -29.08 -10.25 22.95
CA TYR A 143 -29.37 -11.07 21.77
C TYR A 143 -30.67 -11.86 21.98
N GLY A 144 -31.70 -11.48 21.25
CA GLY A 144 -33.04 -12.06 21.30
C GLY A 144 -33.24 -13.27 20.38
N GLY A 145 -32.16 -13.75 19.71
CA GLY A 145 -32.25 -14.84 18.74
C GLY A 145 -32.49 -14.34 17.30
N ASP A 146 -32.16 -15.18 16.35
CA ASP A 146 -32.41 -14.93 14.90
C ASP A 146 -32.78 -16.26 14.23
N PRO A 147 -33.92 -16.34 13.50
CA PRO A 147 -34.31 -17.54 12.75
C PRO A 147 -33.30 -18.00 11.70
N LYS A 148 -32.43 -17.08 11.21
CA LYS A 148 -31.39 -17.38 10.25
C LYS A 148 -30.15 -18.04 10.85
N GLU A 149 -30.00 -17.97 12.18
CA GLU A 149 -28.88 -18.56 12.89
C GLU A 149 -29.37 -19.38 14.09
N PRO A 150 -30.11 -20.48 13.86
CA PRO A 150 -30.78 -21.24 14.93
C PRO A 150 -29.81 -21.92 15.91
N ASN A 151 -28.52 -21.99 15.56
CA ASN A 151 -27.48 -22.56 16.41
C ASN A 151 -27.01 -21.61 17.52
N VAL A 152 -27.41 -20.33 17.46
CA VAL A 152 -27.14 -19.33 18.51
C VAL A 152 -28.43 -19.06 19.26
N PRO A 153 -28.58 -19.58 20.48
CA PRO A 153 -29.81 -19.41 21.28
C PRO A 153 -29.92 -17.98 21.80
N VAL A 154 -31.13 -17.58 22.17
CA VAL A 154 -31.41 -16.34 22.92
C VAL A 154 -30.48 -16.22 24.12
N ASP A 155 -29.94 -15.06 24.39
CA ASP A 155 -29.03 -14.82 25.52
C ASP A 155 -29.79 -14.48 26.81
N GLU A 156 -30.50 -15.50 27.34
CA GLU A 156 -31.24 -15.38 28.60
C GLU A 156 -30.35 -15.12 29.82
N GLU A 157 -29.06 -15.48 29.74
CA GLU A 157 -28.09 -15.20 30.80
C GLU A 157 -27.85 -13.71 30.92
N ALA A 158 -27.53 -13.05 29.82
CA ALA A 158 -27.31 -11.59 29.79
C ALA A 158 -28.59 -10.84 30.21
N ARG A 159 -29.77 -11.27 29.73
CA ARG A 159 -31.08 -10.73 30.17
C ARG A 159 -31.26 -10.83 31.67
N THR A 160 -31.05 -12.01 32.22
CA THR A 160 -31.22 -12.26 33.66
C THR A 160 -30.28 -11.43 34.52
N GLU A 161 -29.02 -11.26 34.11
CA GLU A 161 -28.05 -10.44 34.83
C GLU A 161 -28.43 -8.96 34.79
N TRP A 162 -28.88 -8.40 33.64
CA TRP A 162 -29.35 -7.02 33.55
C TRP A 162 -30.60 -6.71 34.37
N LEU A 163 -31.55 -7.66 34.46
CA LEU A 163 -32.76 -7.51 35.30
C LEU A 163 -32.47 -7.38 36.80
N ARG A 164 -31.24 -7.60 37.26
CA ARG A 164 -30.84 -7.29 38.65
C ARG A 164 -30.65 -5.79 38.88
N TYR A 165 -30.43 -5.00 37.82
CA TYR A 165 -30.10 -3.57 37.89
C TYR A 165 -31.18 -2.69 37.28
N LEU A 166 -31.85 -3.15 36.24
CA LEU A 166 -32.81 -2.40 35.47
C LEU A 166 -34.18 -3.09 35.43
N PRO A 167 -35.28 -2.32 35.32
CA PRO A 167 -36.60 -2.88 35.07
C PRO A 167 -36.67 -3.46 33.65
N GLU A 168 -37.59 -4.40 33.45
CA GLU A 168 -37.77 -5.08 32.15
C GLU A 168 -38.02 -4.14 30.98
N SER A 169 -38.63 -2.97 31.19
CA SER A 169 -38.89 -1.95 30.18
C SER A 169 -37.59 -1.26 29.65
N GLN A 170 -36.45 -1.48 30.30
CA GLN A 170 -35.15 -0.96 29.90
C GLN A 170 -34.19 -2.07 29.42
N VAL A 171 -34.62 -3.34 29.35
CA VAL A 171 -33.85 -4.51 28.91
C VAL A 171 -34.48 -5.09 27.65
N LEU A 172 -33.93 -4.81 26.51
CA LEU A 172 -34.59 -4.96 25.20
C LEU A 172 -33.94 -6.06 24.34
N PRO A 173 -34.72 -6.97 23.71
CA PRO A 173 -34.22 -7.98 22.79
C PRO A 173 -33.99 -7.39 21.39
N PHE A 174 -32.84 -7.71 20.75
CA PHE A 174 -32.59 -7.44 19.35
C PHE A 174 -31.95 -8.63 18.63
N GLY A 175 -31.97 -8.63 17.34
CA GLY A 175 -31.50 -9.72 16.50
C GLY A 175 -30.01 -9.70 16.18
N MET A 176 -29.67 -10.46 15.15
CA MET A 176 -28.28 -10.66 14.67
C MET A 176 -27.60 -9.37 14.27
N LYS A 177 -28.33 -8.45 13.70
CA LYS A 177 -27.76 -7.19 13.15
C LYS A 177 -27.21 -6.30 14.26
N GLU A 178 -27.92 -6.18 15.37
CA GLU A 178 -27.60 -5.29 16.49
C GLU A 178 -26.84 -6.03 17.60
N ASN A 179 -27.28 -7.21 17.97
CA ASN A 179 -26.77 -7.93 19.17
C ASN A 179 -25.95 -9.19 18.86
N PHE A 180 -25.30 -9.25 17.67
CA PHE A 180 -24.29 -10.24 17.38
C PHE A 180 -23.09 -9.57 16.69
N TRP A 181 -22.02 -9.35 17.42
CA TRP A 181 -20.87 -8.64 16.89
C TRP A 181 -19.90 -9.59 16.18
N GLU A 182 -19.36 -9.15 15.03
CA GLU A 182 -18.37 -9.87 14.22
C GLU A 182 -17.21 -8.95 13.88
N MET A 183 -15.98 -9.43 14.05
CA MET A 183 -14.76 -8.67 13.76
C MET A 183 -14.67 -8.21 12.31
N GLY A 184 -15.07 -9.07 11.38
CA GLY A 184 -15.03 -8.84 9.93
C GLY A 184 -15.82 -9.94 9.23
N ASP A 185 -15.47 -10.23 7.97
CA ASP A 185 -16.07 -11.35 7.22
C ASP A 185 -15.72 -12.70 7.83
N THR A 186 -14.59 -12.78 8.52
CA THR A 186 -14.12 -13.95 9.29
C THR A 186 -13.48 -13.48 10.59
N GLY A 187 -13.43 -14.33 11.60
CA GLY A 187 -12.78 -14.05 12.88
C GLY A 187 -13.68 -14.24 14.10
N PRO A 188 -13.17 -13.94 15.31
CA PRO A 188 -13.92 -14.04 16.55
C PRO A 188 -15.22 -13.24 16.53
N CYS A 189 -16.28 -13.81 17.08
CA CYS A 189 -17.61 -13.22 17.11
C CYS A 189 -18.44 -13.79 18.27
N GLY A 190 -19.56 -13.15 18.55
CA GLY A 190 -20.49 -13.64 19.56
C GLY A 190 -21.67 -12.71 19.82
N PRO A 191 -22.67 -13.17 20.57
CA PRO A 191 -23.78 -12.34 21.04
C PRO A 191 -23.24 -11.20 21.89
N CYS A 192 -23.87 -10.04 21.82
CA CYS A 192 -23.46 -8.87 22.57
C CYS A 192 -24.62 -8.18 23.26
N SER A 193 -24.28 -7.31 24.18
CA SER A 193 -25.18 -6.46 24.93
C SER A 193 -24.72 -5.03 24.86
N GLU A 194 -25.52 -4.17 24.24
CA GLU A 194 -25.23 -2.74 24.09
C GLU A 194 -25.85 -1.97 25.26
N ILE A 195 -25.17 -0.90 25.65
CA ILE A 195 -25.64 0.03 26.68
C ILE A 195 -25.86 1.38 26.01
N HIS A 196 -27.12 1.83 26.03
CA HIS A 196 -27.57 3.09 25.46
C HIS A 196 -27.91 4.08 26.57
N TYR A 197 -27.70 5.37 26.29
CA TYR A 197 -28.02 6.45 27.22
C TYR A 197 -28.94 7.49 26.57
N ASP A 198 -30.11 7.73 27.18
CA ASP A 198 -31.02 8.82 26.78
C ASP A 198 -30.50 10.15 27.31
N ARG A 199 -30.03 11.02 26.38
CA ARG A 199 -29.47 12.34 26.70
C ARG A 199 -30.53 13.34 27.21
N ILE A 200 -31.82 13.08 26.96
CA ILE A 200 -32.93 13.94 27.38
C ILE A 200 -33.40 13.58 28.81
N GLY A 201 -33.70 12.31 29.04
CA GLY A 201 -34.30 11.83 30.30
C GLY A 201 -35.75 12.25 30.54
N GLY A 202 -36.32 11.77 31.63
CA GLY A 202 -37.71 12.09 32.01
C GLY A 202 -38.79 11.51 31.08
N ARG A 203 -38.43 10.51 30.23
CA ARG A 203 -39.28 9.88 29.22
C ARG A 203 -39.01 8.39 29.13
N ASN A 204 -39.92 7.65 28.50
CA ASN A 204 -39.59 6.29 28.06
C ASN A 204 -39.01 6.36 26.63
N ALA A 205 -37.71 6.05 26.51
CA ALA A 205 -36.98 6.08 25.25
C ALA A 205 -36.71 4.68 24.67
N ALA A 206 -37.33 3.61 25.20
CA ALA A 206 -37.10 2.24 24.75
C ALA A 206 -37.30 2.04 23.23
N HIS A 207 -38.30 2.72 22.66
CA HIS A 207 -38.63 2.66 21.22
C HIS A 207 -37.62 3.39 20.32
N LEU A 208 -36.69 4.17 20.86
CA LEU A 208 -35.65 4.91 20.15
C LEU A 208 -34.30 4.15 20.16
N VAL A 209 -34.17 3.09 20.96
CA VAL A 209 -32.96 2.27 21.01
C VAL A 209 -32.75 1.59 19.66
N ASN A 210 -31.54 1.69 19.09
CA ASN A 210 -31.18 1.15 17.77
C ASN A 210 -32.03 1.69 16.60
N GLN A 211 -32.48 2.96 16.71
CA GLN A 211 -33.23 3.67 15.65
C GLN A 211 -32.43 4.87 15.09
N ASP A 212 -31.12 4.89 15.23
CA ASP A 212 -30.24 5.99 14.80
C ASP A 212 -30.65 7.35 15.38
N ASP A 213 -31.32 7.34 16.57
CA ASP A 213 -31.73 8.57 17.25
C ASP A 213 -30.53 9.20 17.98
N PRO A 214 -30.15 10.45 17.66
CA PRO A 214 -28.97 11.09 18.26
C PRO A 214 -29.09 11.38 19.74
N ASP A 215 -30.31 11.33 20.31
CA ASP A 215 -30.56 11.56 21.72
C ASP A 215 -30.57 10.25 22.54
N VAL A 216 -30.61 9.06 21.90
CA VAL A 216 -30.52 7.74 22.56
C VAL A 216 -29.29 7.00 22.01
N LEU A 217 -28.16 7.32 22.55
CA LEU A 217 -26.87 6.93 21.99
C LEU A 217 -26.32 5.65 22.62
N GLU A 218 -25.93 4.69 21.77
CA GLU A 218 -25.08 3.58 22.20
C GLU A 218 -23.73 4.11 22.68
N ILE A 219 -23.37 3.85 23.93
CA ILE A 219 -22.11 4.28 24.54
C ILE A 219 -21.15 3.12 24.77
N TRP A 220 -21.64 1.89 24.96
CA TRP A 220 -20.81 0.73 25.27
C TRP A 220 -21.40 -0.55 24.72
N ASN A 221 -20.57 -1.38 24.11
CA ASN A 221 -20.94 -2.72 23.67
C ASN A 221 -20.14 -3.78 24.43
N ASN A 222 -20.81 -4.71 25.08
CA ASN A 222 -20.22 -5.87 25.78
C ASN A 222 -20.40 -7.11 24.90
N VAL A 223 -19.34 -7.57 24.27
CA VAL A 223 -19.36 -8.74 23.38
C VAL A 223 -18.95 -10.00 24.14
N PHE A 224 -19.80 -11.00 24.11
CA PHE A 224 -19.57 -12.31 24.72
C PHE A 224 -19.02 -13.26 23.66
N MET A 225 -17.69 -13.18 23.46
CA MET A 225 -16.95 -13.92 22.45
C MET A 225 -17.01 -15.42 22.70
N GLN A 226 -17.76 -16.15 21.89
CA GLN A 226 -17.96 -17.59 22.00
C GLN A 226 -17.64 -18.35 20.75
N PHE A 227 -17.61 -17.65 19.57
CA PHE A 227 -17.52 -18.27 18.27
C PHE A 227 -16.42 -17.60 17.41
N ASN A 228 -16.02 -18.33 16.36
CA ASN A 228 -15.24 -17.82 15.24
C ASN A 228 -16.06 -17.99 13.96
N ARG A 229 -16.21 -16.93 13.16
CA ARG A 229 -16.82 -16.99 11.82
C ARG A 229 -15.77 -17.47 10.83
N GLU A 230 -16.04 -18.61 10.20
CA GLU A 230 -15.15 -19.20 9.19
C GLU A 230 -15.42 -18.64 7.79
N LYS A 231 -14.54 -18.95 6.81
CA LYS A 231 -14.68 -18.50 5.42
C LYS A 231 -15.97 -18.97 4.74
N ASP A 232 -16.46 -20.15 5.10
CA ASP A 232 -17.72 -20.74 4.62
C ASP A 232 -18.96 -20.21 5.34
N ARG A 233 -18.78 -19.19 6.20
CA ARG A 233 -19.82 -18.57 7.03
C ARG A 233 -20.30 -19.42 8.22
N SER A 234 -19.76 -20.61 8.45
CA SER A 234 -20.06 -21.42 9.63
C SER A 234 -19.51 -20.77 10.91
N LEU A 235 -20.10 -21.17 12.07
CA LEU A 235 -19.65 -20.75 13.39
C LEU A 235 -18.97 -21.94 14.09
N THR A 236 -17.71 -21.77 14.43
CA THR A 236 -16.95 -22.69 15.29
C THR A 236 -16.78 -22.10 16.69
N LYS A 237 -16.68 -22.93 17.73
CA LYS A 237 -16.49 -22.45 19.11
C LYS A 237 -15.06 -21.97 19.32
N LEU A 238 -14.90 -20.89 20.07
CA LEU A 238 -13.60 -20.44 20.58
C LEU A 238 -13.09 -21.39 21.68
N PRO A 239 -11.77 -21.42 21.91
CA PRO A 239 -11.13 -22.25 22.95
C PRO A 239 -11.70 -22.03 24.35
N ALA A 240 -12.09 -20.81 24.68
CA ALA A 240 -12.73 -20.44 25.92
C ALA A 240 -13.70 -19.27 25.72
N PRO A 241 -14.85 -19.26 26.46
CA PRO A 241 -15.71 -18.09 26.51
C PRO A 241 -14.91 -16.88 26.99
N SER A 242 -14.97 -15.80 26.24
CA SER A 242 -14.19 -14.59 26.49
C SER A 242 -15.07 -13.36 26.46
N VAL A 243 -14.61 -12.26 27.06
CA VAL A 243 -15.30 -10.97 27.02
C VAL A 243 -14.44 -10.00 26.25
N ASP A 244 -15.07 -9.32 25.30
CA ASP A 244 -14.55 -8.15 24.62
C ASP A 244 -15.52 -7.00 24.84
N THR A 245 -15.01 -5.84 25.24
CA THR A 245 -15.90 -4.68 25.36
C THR A 245 -15.32 -3.50 24.60
N GLY A 246 -16.23 -2.72 24.00
CA GLY A 246 -15.88 -1.50 23.28
C GLY A 246 -16.78 -0.35 23.69
N MET A 247 -16.22 0.61 24.44
CA MET A 247 -16.90 1.85 24.80
C MET A 247 -16.39 2.99 23.93
N GLY A 248 -17.30 3.67 23.24
CA GLY A 248 -16.98 4.86 22.45
C GLY A 248 -16.52 6.02 23.34
N PHE A 249 -15.24 6.30 23.35
CA PHE A 249 -14.66 7.33 24.22
C PHE A 249 -15.23 8.72 23.98
N GLU A 250 -15.31 9.14 22.72
CA GLU A 250 -15.89 10.44 22.35
C GLU A 250 -17.39 10.50 22.71
N ARG A 251 -18.14 9.39 22.51
CA ARG A 251 -19.57 9.29 22.90
C ARG A 251 -19.74 9.42 24.39
N LEU A 252 -19.00 8.66 25.18
CA LEU A 252 -19.04 8.75 26.63
C LEU A 252 -18.68 10.14 27.13
N SER A 253 -17.61 10.73 26.60
CA SER A 253 -17.15 12.07 26.97
C SER A 253 -18.23 13.13 26.71
N SER A 254 -18.95 13.05 25.58
CA SER A 254 -20.04 13.98 25.28
C SER A 254 -21.22 13.81 26.23
N VAL A 255 -21.57 12.57 26.59
CA VAL A 255 -22.64 12.27 27.57
C VAL A 255 -22.28 12.83 28.95
N LEU A 256 -21.06 12.58 29.43
CA LEU A 256 -20.59 13.05 30.74
C LEU A 256 -20.47 14.57 30.83
N LYS A 257 -20.10 15.23 29.76
CA LYS A 257 -20.05 16.68 29.65
C LYS A 257 -21.44 17.32 29.49
N GLY A 258 -22.46 16.51 29.16
CA GLY A 258 -23.84 16.99 28.98
C GLY A 258 -24.05 17.74 27.66
N VAL A 259 -23.21 17.50 26.63
CA VAL A 259 -23.35 18.07 25.29
C VAL A 259 -24.01 17.09 24.32
N ARG A 260 -24.62 17.63 23.24
CA ARG A 260 -25.37 16.80 22.26
C ARG A 260 -24.54 16.32 21.08
N SER A 261 -23.31 16.77 20.97
CA SER A 261 -22.41 16.38 19.89
C SER A 261 -21.04 15.95 20.43
N ASN A 262 -20.48 14.88 19.87
CA ASN A 262 -19.11 14.49 20.17
C ASN A 262 -18.10 15.58 19.75
N TYR A 263 -18.48 16.39 18.76
CA TYR A 263 -17.65 17.52 18.30
C TYR A 263 -17.62 18.70 19.27
N ASP A 264 -18.45 18.70 20.32
CA ASP A 264 -18.49 19.77 21.33
C ASP A 264 -17.58 19.46 22.55
N ILE A 265 -16.86 18.33 22.53
CA ILE A 265 -15.88 18.02 23.59
C ILE A 265 -14.54 18.73 23.32
N ASP A 266 -13.70 18.80 24.35
CA ASP A 266 -12.39 19.47 24.34
C ASP A 266 -11.46 18.97 23.23
N LEU A 267 -11.49 17.67 22.89
CA LEU A 267 -10.68 17.07 21.83
C LEU A 267 -10.89 17.71 20.44
N PHE A 268 -12.06 18.26 20.16
CA PHE A 268 -12.36 18.90 18.87
C PHE A 268 -12.24 20.44 18.91
N GLN A 269 -12.48 21.07 20.06
CA GLN A 269 -12.50 22.53 20.18
C GLN A 269 -11.15 23.18 19.79
N HIS A 270 -10.03 22.58 20.20
CA HIS A 270 -8.69 23.03 19.80
C HIS A 270 -8.47 22.94 18.30
N ILE A 271 -8.97 21.86 17.66
CA ILE A 271 -8.85 21.66 16.21
C ILE A 271 -9.72 22.69 15.47
N PHE A 272 -10.94 22.95 15.93
CA PHE A 272 -11.79 23.99 15.32
C PHE A 272 -11.17 25.37 15.41
N ALA A 273 -10.55 25.72 16.53
CA ALA A 273 -9.82 26.97 16.66
C ALA A 273 -8.64 27.06 15.69
N ALA A 274 -7.91 25.95 15.48
CA ALA A 274 -6.84 25.88 14.50
C ALA A 274 -7.35 26.00 13.07
N ILE A 275 -8.44 25.33 12.71
CA ILE A 275 -9.09 25.47 11.39
C ILE A 275 -9.49 26.92 11.14
N LYS A 276 -10.12 27.59 12.13
CA LYS A 276 -10.55 29.00 12.01
C LYS A 276 -9.37 29.94 11.71
N LYS A 277 -8.19 29.72 12.28
CA LYS A 277 -6.99 30.52 12.00
C LYS A 277 -6.50 30.40 10.55
N GLU A 278 -6.78 29.28 9.92
CA GLU A 278 -6.42 29.05 8.52
C GLU A 278 -7.44 29.59 7.51
N CYS A 279 -8.61 29.99 7.99
CA CYS A 279 -9.69 30.56 7.18
C CYS A 279 -9.63 32.08 7.14
N PRO A 280 -10.25 32.74 6.12
CA PRO A 280 -10.48 34.18 6.13
C PRO A 280 -11.24 34.67 7.38
N ALA A 281 -11.08 35.94 7.74
CA ALA A 281 -11.71 36.51 8.92
C ALA A 281 -13.26 36.45 8.85
N GLU A 282 -13.82 36.59 7.65
CA GLU A 282 -15.25 36.55 7.34
C GLU A 282 -15.86 35.13 7.42
N THR A 283 -15.08 34.06 7.33
CA THR A 283 -15.59 32.70 7.51
C THR A 283 -16.11 32.55 8.94
N PRO A 284 -17.37 32.18 9.18
CA PRO A 284 -17.89 31.97 10.53
C PRO A 284 -17.09 30.90 11.28
N ALA A 285 -17.02 31.02 12.60
CA ALA A 285 -16.54 29.95 13.46
C ALA A 285 -17.58 28.81 13.52
N TYR A 286 -17.16 27.63 13.98
CA TYR A 286 -18.05 26.50 14.20
C TYR A 286 -19.20 26.87 15.14
N GLY A 287 -20.43 26.65 14.70
CA GLY A 287 -21.66 27.06 15.42
C GLY A 287 -22.48 25.88 15.94
N GLY A 288 -22.06 24.61 15.70
CA GLY A 288 -22.74 23.40 16.18
C GLY A 288 -24.04 23.06 15.44
N GLN A 289 -24.34 23.70 14.30
CA GLN A 289 -25.54 23.42 13.52
C GLN A 289 -25.39 22.16 12.66
N LEU A 290 -26.33 21.20 12.76
CA LEU A 290 -26.22 19.91 12.09
C LEU A 290 -26.17 20.03 10.55
N HIS A 291 -27.07 20.81 9.98
CA HIS A 291 -27.26 20.94 8.53
C HIS A 291 -26.65 22.21 7.92
N ASN A 292 -25.76 22.88 8.62
CA ASN A 292 -25.03 24.03 8.09
C ASN A 292 -23.74 23.57 7.39
N ASP A 293 -23.55 23.95 6.13
CA ASP A 293 -22.41 23.51 5.31
C ASP A 293 -21.05 23.88 5.92
N ILE A 294 -20.95 25.04 6.58
CA ILE A 294 -19.74 25.49 7.26
C ILE A 294 -19.44 24.58 8.44
N ASP A 295 -20.44 24.26 9.27
CA ASP A 295 -20.28 23.40 10.42
C ASP A 295 -19.98 21.95 10.01
N ILE A 296 -20.60 21.47 8.91
CA ILE A 296 -20.26 20.18 8.28
C ILE A 296 -18.78 20.17 7.86
N ALA A 297 -18.32 21.24 7.20
CA ALA A 297 -16.94 21.34 6.77
C ALA A 297 -15.96 21.34 7.95
N TYR A 298 -16.26 22.04 9.04
CA TYR A 298 -15.47 21.99 10.27
C TYR A 298 -15.38 20.57 10.84
N ARG A 299 -16.52 19.85 10.94
CA ARG A 299 -16.54 18.47 11.46
C ARG A 299 -15.73 17.53 10.57
N VAL A 300 -15.92 17.58 9.25
CA VAL A 300 -15.18 16.74 8.29
C VAL A 300 -13.67 17.01 8.37
N VAL A 301 -13.26 18.27 8.35
CA VAL A 301 -11.82 18.63 8.41
C VAL A 301 -11.21 18.19 9.75
N ALA A 302 -11.90 18.39 10.86
CA ALA A 302 -11.40 18.03 12.19
C ALA A 302 -11.31 16.50 12.38
N ASP A 303 -12.32 15.75 11.96
CA ASP A 303 -12.28 14.29 12.00
C ASP A 303 -11.13 13.74 11.16
N HIS A 304 -11.03 14.23 9.93
CA HIS A 304 -10.09 13.69 8.96
C HIS A 304 -8.62 14.03 9.27
N ILE A 305 -8.34 15.20 9.87
CA ILE A 305 -6.97 15.50 10.33
C ILE A 305 -6.57 14.60 11.51
N ARG A 306 -7.49 14.27 12.44
CA ARG A 306 -7.23 13.30 13.51
C ARG A 306 -6.88 11.94 12.92
N THR A 307 -7.71 11.45 12.01
CA THR A 307 -7.55 10.15 11.36
C THR A 307 -6.21 10.03 10.64
N LEU A 308 -5.89 11.02 9.81
CA LEU A 308 -4.66 11.00 9.02
C LEU A 308 -3.42 11.17 9.89
N THR A 309 -3.46 12.05 10.89
CA THR A 309 -2.33 12.23 11.81
C THR A 309 -2.02 10.93 12.55
N VAL A 310 -3.04 10.24 13.07
CA VAL A 310 -2.86 8.96 13.77
C VAL A 310 -2.37 7.87 12.81
N ALA A 311 -3.03 7.70 11.66
CA ALA A 311 -2.65 6.65 10.71
C ALA A 311 -1.22 6.81 10.17
N LEU A 312 -0.83 8.05 9.82
CA LEU A 312 0.52 8.34 9.33
C LEU A 312 1.57 8.19 10.44
N SER A 313 1.24 8.57 11.68
CA SER A 313 2.13 8.39 12.83
C SER A 313 2.37 6.91 13.14
N ASP A 314 1.41 6.05 12.86
CA ASP A 314 1.51 4.59 12.98
C ASP A 314 2.12 3.92 11.73
N GLY A 315 2.60 4.71 10.76
CA GLY A 315 3.37 4.24 9.61
C GLY A 315 2.54 3.87 8.38
N ALA A 316 1.23 4.19 8.34
CA ALA A 316 0.48 4.14 7.09
C ALA A 316 0.94 5.26 6.14
N VAL A 317 0.73 5.08 4.83
CA VAL A 317 1.11 6.09 3.83
C VAL A 317 0.04 6.17 2.75
N PRO A 318 -0.37 7.37 2.31
CA PRO A 318 -1.30 7.54 1.20
C PRO A 318 -0.75 6.92 -0.10
N SER A 319 -1.57 6.11 -0.77
CA SER A 319 -1.18 5.45 -2.03
C SER A 319 -2.38 5.29 -2.96
N ASN A 320 -2.21 4.59 -4.10
CA ASN A 320 -3.28 4.30 -5.04
C ASN A 320 -3.99 2.95 -4.78
N GLN A 321 -3.58 2.20 -3.77
CA GLN A 321 -4.09 0.87 -3.49
C GLN A 321 -4.38 0.70 -1.99
N ASP A 322 -5.26 -0.24 -1.67
CA ASP A 322 -5.57 -0.71 -0.33
C ASP A 322 -5.80 0.41 0.70
N ARG A 323 -5.24 0.27 1.91
CA ARG A 323 -5.37 1.25 2.99
C ARG A 323 -4.86 2.64 2.63
N GLY A 324 -3.79 2.72 1.82
CA GLY A 324 -3.24 4.01 1.37
C GLY A 324 -4.20 4.79 0.47
N TYR A 325 -4.99 4.09 -0.34
CA TYR A 325 -6.07 4.70 -1.12
C TYR A 325 -7.16 5.28 -0.23
N VAL A 326 -7.55 4.56 0.83
CA VAL A 326 -8.53 5.07 1.80
C VAL A 326 -8.04 6.35 2.47
N LEU A 327 -6.78 6.38 2.91
CA LEU A 327 -6.18 7.61 3.49
C LEU A 327 -6.15 8.77 2.50
N ARG A 328 -5.81 8.51 1.25
CA ARG A 328 -5.83 9.52 0.18
C ARG A 328 -7.23 10.05 -0.08
N ARG A 329 -8.25 9.21 0.01
CA ARG A 329 -9.67 9.57 -0.12
C ARG A 329 -10.11 10.49 1.02
N ILE A 330 -9.77 10.15 2.26
CA ILE A 330 -10.02 10.97 3.47
C ILE A 330 -9.36 12.34 3.32
N LEU A 331 -8.08 12.39 2.94
CA LEU A 331 -7.35 13.64 2.73
C LEU A 331 -8.02 14.53 1.69
N ARG A 332 -8.34 13.96 0.53
CA ARG A 332 -8.96 14.72 -0.57
C ARG A 332 -10.32 15.28 -0.20
N ARG A 333 -11.10 14.51 0.57
CA ARG A 333 -12.39 14.98 1.10
C ARG A 333 -12.19 16.18 2.02
N ALA A 334 -11.27 16.12 2.98
CA ALA A 334 -10.99 17.22 3.90
C ALA A 334 -10.46 18.48 3.19
N VAL A 335 -9.51 18.32 2.26
CA VAL A 335 -8.92 19.43 1.51
C VAL A 335 -9.98 20.13 0.64
N ARG A 336 -10.89 19.36 0.04
CA ARG A 336 -12.01 19.97 -0.71
C ARG A 336 -12.90 20.82 0.18
N TYR A 337 -13.39 20.26 1.32
CA TYR A 337 -14.24 21.03 2.25
C TYR A 337 -13.52 22.28 2.78
N GLY A 338 -12.26 22.16 3.13
CA GLY A 338 -11.45 23.28 3.56
C GLY A 338 -11.34 24.37 2.48
N LYS A 339 -11.05 23.99 1.23
CA LYS A 339 -10.86 24.93 0.13
C LYS A 339 -12.18 25.54 -0.37
N GLU A 340 -13.21 24.71 -0.65
CA GLU A 340 -14.43 25.17 -1.31
C GLU A 340 -15.44 25.79 -0.34
N VAL A 341 -15.52 25.29 0.90
CA VAL A 341 -16.53 25.75 1.87
C VAL A 341 -15.95 26.74 2.86
N LEU A 342 -14.76 26.44 3.42
CA LEU A 342 -14.15 27.30 4.43
C LEU A 342 -13.20 28.34 3.84
N ASN A 343 -12.88 28.29 2.56
CA ASN A 343 -11.90 29.15 1.88
C ASN A 343 -10.53 29.16 2.59
N ALA A 344 -10.13 28.02 3.14
CA ALA A 344 -8.87 27.87 3.88
C ALA A 344 -7.65 28.10 2.97
N LYS A 345 -6.56 28.63 3.55
CA LYS A 345 -5.32 28.93 2.85
C LYS A 345 -4.68 27.66 2.30
N PRO A 346 -4.06 27.67 1.11
CA PRO A 346 -3.31 26.52 0.60
C PRO A 346 -2.27 26.01 1.62
N GLY A 347 -2.17 24.68 1.77
CA GLY A 347 -1.29 24.05 2.75
C GLY A 347 -1.84 24.07 4.18
N PHE A 348 -3.08 24.46 4.38
CA PHE A 348 -3.71 24.55 5.70
C PHE A 348 -3.75 23.22 6.42
N PHE A 349 -4.01 22.15 5.69
CA PHE A 349 -4.33 20.86 6.27
C PHE A 349 -3.14 20.26 7.05
N GLY A 350 -1.94 20.32 6.48
CA GLY A 350 -0.72 19.89 7.17
C GLY A 350 -0.39 20.72 8.44
N ARG A 351 -0.81 21.99 8.50
CA ARG A 351 -0.61 22.84 9.68
C ARG A 351 -1.52 22.49 10.87
N LEU A 352 -2.62 21.78 10.62
CA LEU A 352 -3.53 21.33 11.69
C LEU A 352 -2.97 20.19 12.55
N VAL A 353 -1.88 19.55 12.13
CA VAL A 353 -1.22 18.46 12.87
C VAL A 353 -0.82 18.90 14.29
N ASP A 354 -0.46 20.17 14.49
CA ASP A 354 -0.13 20.71 15.81
C ASP A 354 -1.30 20.61 16.79
N ALA A 355 -2.51 20.94 16.35
CA ALA A 355 -3.70 20.86 17.19
C ALA A 355 -4.05 19.41 17.56
N VAL A 356 -3.73 18.44 16.69
CA VAL A 356 -3.90 17.01 17.01
C VAL A 356 -2.83 16.54 18.02
N ASP A 357 -1.56 17.00 17.90
CA ASP A 357 -0.51 16.71 18.89
C ASP A 357 -0.88 17.29 20.27
N GLU A 358 -1.45 18.50 20.35
CA GLU A 358 -1.91 19.10 21.60
C GLU A 358 -2.97 18.25 22.31
N THR A 359 -3.90 17.63 21.56
CA THR A 359 -5.01 16.88 22.13
C THR A 359 -4.70 15.38 22.36
N LEU A 360 -3.99 14.74 21.45
CA LEU A 360 -3.75 13.30 21.45
C LEU A 360 -2.28 12.89 21.72
N GLY A 361 -1.31 13.78 21.49
CA GLY A 361 0.12 13.46 21.59
C GLY A 361 0.60 13.10 23.00
N GLY A 362 -0.14 13.46 24.04
CA GLY A 362 0.10 13.02 25.42
C GLY A 362 -0.25 11.54 25.63
N THR A 363 -1.35 11.09 25.03
CA THR A 363 -1.84 9.70 25.13
C THR A 363 -1.13 8.79 24.13
N PHE A 364 -0.83 9.29 22.93
CA PHE A 364 -0.18 8.55 21.84
C PHE A 364 1.12 9.25 21.42
N PRO A 365 2.24 8.97 22.13
CA PRO A 365 3.52 9.70 21.94
C PRO A 365 4.12 9.60 20.53
N GLU A 366 3.73 8.58 19.76
CA GLU A 366 4.12 8.43 18.36
C GLU A 366 3.66 9.60 17.48
N ILE A 367 2.55 10.25 17.80
CA ILE A 367 2.08 11.45 17.11
C ILE A 367 3.12 12.56 17.24
N ARG A 368 3.57 12.82 18.46
CA ARG A 368 4.58 13.86 18.74
C ARG A 368 5.92 13.55 18.10
N ARG A 369 6.35 12.29 18.19
CA ARG A 369 7.62 11.83 17.61
C ARG A 369 7.67 11.98 16.09
N ASN A 370 6.58 11.68 15.41
CA ASN A 370 6.52 11.63 13.94
C ASN A 370 5.87 12.89 13.33
N LYS A 371 5.61 13.93 14.12
CA LYS A 371 4.83 15.12 13.76
C LYS A 371 5.32 15.81 12.48
N GLU A 372 6.61 16.02 12.32
CA GLU A 372 7.16 16.73 11.16
C GLU A 372 7.06 15.90 9.89
N ASP A 373 7.28 14.60 9.98
CA ASP A 373 7.13 13.69 8.84
C ASP A 373 5.66 13.61 8.38
N VAL A 374 4.71 13.53 9.33
CA VAL A 374 3.27 13.59 9.06
C VAL A 374 2.89 14.90 8.36
N ARG A 375 3.36 16.03 8.86
CA ARG A 375 3.11 17.37 8.26
C ARG A 375 3.63 17.44 6.83
N ALA A 376 4.84 16.94 6.58
CA ALA A 376 5.45 16.93 5.25
C ALA A 376 4.64 16.09 4.26
N ILE A 377 4.20 14.89 4.67
CA ILE A 377 3.37 14.00 3.86
C ILE A 377 2.04 14.66 3.50
N LEU A 378 1.35 15.22 4.49
CA LEU A 378 0.06 15.87 4.28
C LEU A 378 0.18 17.10 3.38
N HIS A 379 1.21 17.93 3.58
CA HIS A 379 1.45 19.12 2.76
C HIS A 379 1.73 18.75 1.29
N GLU A 380 2.52 17.71 1.05
CA GLU A 380 2.80 17.26 -0.32
C GLU A 380 1.55 16.70 -1.00
N GLU A 381 0.78 15.81 -0.33
CA GLU A 381 -0.45 15.26 -0.88
C GLU A 381 -1.51 16.36 -1.13
N GLU A 382 -1.65 17.33 -0.22
CA GLU A 382 -2.52 18.47 -0.39
C GLU A 382 -2.12 19.32 -1.61
N SER A 383 -0.81 19.59 -1.75
CA SER A 383 -0.28 20.36 -2.88
C SER A 383 -0.51 19.65 -4.22
N GLN A 384 -0.26 18.34 -4.27
CA GLN A 384 -0.52 17.53 -5.47
C GLN A 384 -2.01 17.51 -5.83
N PHE A 385 -2.87 17.27 -4.84
CA PHE A 385 -4.31 17.28 -5.05
C PHE A 385 -4.84 18.65 -5.44
N GLY A 386 -4.32 19.73 -4.83
CA GLY A 386 -4.69 21.11 -5.18
C GLY A 386 -4.51 21.45 -6.66
N ARG A 387 -3.48 20.90 -7.31
CA ARG A 387 -3.24 21.06 -8.77
C ARG A 387 -4.27 20.31 -9.62
N THR A 388 -4.72 19.15 -9.16
CA THR A 388 -5.68 18.30 -9.88
C THR A 388 -7.12 18.63 -9.54
N LEU A 389 -7.39 19.17 -8.36
CA LEU A 389 -8.73 19.49 -7.86
C LEU A 389 -9.44 20.49 -8.78
N ASP A 390 -8.82 21.62 -9.09
CA ASP A 390 -9.42 22.65 -9.94
C ASP A 390 -9.72 22.12 -11.36
N ARG A 391 -8.85 21.25 -11.86
CA ARG A 391 -9.05 20.59 -13.15
C ARG A 391 -10.16 19.55 -13.07
N GLY A 392 -10.18 18.72 -12.03
CA GLY A 392 -11.22 17.70 -11.80
C GLY A 392 -12.61 18.32 -11.64
N ILE A 393 -12.73 19.41 -10.92
CA ILE A 393 -13.99 20.15 -10.76
C ILE A 393 -14.49 20.69 -12.10
N ARG A 394 -13.61 21.30 -12.92
CA ARG A 394 -13.97 21.77 -14.26
C ARG A 394 -14.45 20.62 -15.15
N GLU A 395 -13.73 19.52 -15.16
CA GLU A 395 -14.07 18.34 -15.94
C GLU A 395 -15.36 17.68 -15.47
N PHE A 396 -15.59 17.62 -14.16
CA PHE A 396 -16.87 17.19 -13.61
C PHE A 396 -18.02 18.08 -14.09
N LYS A 397 -17.90 19.41 -13.97
CA LYS A 397 -18.92 20.35 -14.40
C LYS A 397 -19.25 20.19 -15.89
N ALA A 398 -18.23 20.08 -16.74
CA ALA A 398 -18.43 19.88 -18.19
C ALA A 398 -19.17 18.56 -18.50
N ARG A 399 -18.87 17.46 -17.77
CA ARG A 399 -19.58 16.19 -17.97
C ARG A 399 -20.99 16.21 -17.40
N ALA A 400 -21.19 16.83 -16.26
CA ALA A 400 -22.51 17.03 -15.69
C ALA A 400 -23.41 17.84 -16.63
N GLU A 401 -22.89 18.92 -17.20
CA GLU A 401 -23.60 19.74 -18.19
C GLU A 401 -23.94 18.95 -19.47
N LYS A 402 -22.98 18.15 -19.96
CA LYS A 402 -23.19 17.25 -21.11
C LYS A 402 -24.29 16.22 -20.83
N ALA A 403 -24.32 15.61 -19.65
CA ALA A 403 -25.37 14.68 -19.24
C ALA A 403 -26.72 15.36 -19.17
N THR A 404 -26.80 16.57 -18.58
CA THR A 404 -28.03 17.37 -18.50
C THR A 404 -28.53 17.75 -19.90
N GLN A 405 -27.64 18.16 -20.81
CA GLN A 405 -28.00 18.46 -22.22
C GLN A 405 -28.50 17.22 -22.97
N ALA A 406 -28.01 16.02 -22.61
CA ALA A 406 -28.49 14.75 -23.13
C ALA A 406 -29.83 14.28 -22.49
N GLY A 407 -30.42 15.08 -21.59
CA GLY A 407 -31.67 14.77 -20.90
C GLY A 407 -31.59 13.74 -19.81
N THR A 408 -30.38 13.46 -19.28
CA THR A 408 -30.18 12.50 -18.20
C THR A 408 -29.66 13.20 -16.92
N SER A 409 -30.14 12.72 -15.77
CA SER A 409 -29.64 13.12 -14.45
C SER A 409 -28.60 12.11 -13.91
N VAL A 410 -28.09 11.18 -14.78
CA VAL A 410 -27.12 10.18 -14.39
C VAL A 410 -25.79 10.45 -15.11
N MET A 411 -24.72 10.62 -14.36
CA MET A 411 -23.36 10.64 -14.92
C MET A 411 -22.91 9.21 -15.25
N SER A 412 -22.41 8.99 -16.46
CA SER A 412 -21.98 7.64 -16.89
C SER A 412 -20.83 7.10 -16.05
N GLY A 413 -20.82 5.78 -15.81
CA GLY A 413 -19.73 5.11 -15.11
C GLY A 413 -18.38 5.33 -15.78
N LYS A 414 -18.33 5.42 -17.12
CA LYS A 414 -17.14 5.72 -17.89
C LYS A 414 -16.59 7.13 -17.64
N ASP A 415 -17.46 8.14 -17.53
CA ASP A 415 -17.05 9.51 -17.19
C ASP A 415 -16.55 9.60 -15.76
N ALA A 416 -17.22 8.92 -14.81
CA ALA A 416 -16.78 8.82 -13.42
C ALA A 416 -15.42 8.09 -13.32
N PHE A 417 -15.24 7.01 -14.08
CA PHE A 417 -13.97 6.29 -14.14
C PHE A 417 -12.83 7.12 -14.75
N LEU A 418 -13.10 7.93 -15.76
CA LEU A 418 -12.13 8.84 -16.33
C LEU A 418 -11.73 9.95 -15.32
N LEU A 419 -12.70 10.49 -14.57
CA LEU A 419 -12.43 11.43 -13.47
C LEU A 419 -11.52 10.79 -12.42
N TYR A 420 -11.77 9.53 -12.08
CA TYR A 420 -10.98 8.75 -11.13
C TYR A 420 -9.55 8.50 -11.62
N THR A 421 -9.37 7.95 -12.83
CA THR A 421 -8.06 7.50 -13.33
C THR A 421 -7.18 8.63 -13.82
N THR A 422 -7.75 9.59 -14.58
CA THR A 422 -6.98 10.64 -15.24
C THR A 422 -6.81 11.89 -14.39
N TYR A 423 -7.83 12.23 -13.60
CA TYR A 423 -7.83 13.45 -12.79
C TYR A 423 -7.64 13.17 -11.30
N GLY A 424 -7.55 11.91 -10.90
CA GLY A 424 -7.38 11.51 -9.50
C GLY A 424 -8.55 11.96 -8.61
N PHE A 425 -9.75 12.05 -9.20
CA PHE A 425 -10.96 12.50 -8.54
C PHE A 425 -11.74 11.29 -8.02
N PRO A 426 -11.81 11.03 -6.72
CA PRO A 426 -12.43 9.82 -6.18
C PRO A 426 -13.91 9.70 -6.52
N LEU A 427 -14.41 8.46 -6.60
CA LEU A 427 -15.82 8.20 -6.96
C LEU A 427 -16.80 8.86 -5.98
N ASP A 428 -16.54 8.76 -4.67
CA ASP A 428 -17.36 9.38 -3.63
C ASP A 428 -17.42 10.90 -3.75
N LEU A 429 -16.33 11.54 -4.14
CA LEU A 429 -16.30 12.97 -4.41
C LEU A 429 -17.11 13.31 -5.67
N THR A 430 -17.03 12.46 -6.71
CA THR A 430 -17.86 12.57 -7.92
C THR A 430 -19.35 12.41 -7.58
N GLN A 431 -19.69 11.42 -6.73
CA GLN A 431 -21.06 11.19 -6.25
C GLN A 431 -21.58 12.36 -5.42
N LEU A 432 -20.75 12.88 -4.50
CA LEU A 432 -21.12 14.05 -3.69
C LEU A 432 -21.47 15.27 -4.56
N MET A 433 -20.60 15.57 -5.51
CA MET A 433 -20.83 16.69 -6.44
C MET A 433 -22.00 16.45 -7.39
N ALA A 434 -22.27 15.20 -7.75
CA ALA A 434 -23.44 14.82 -8.54
C ALA A 434 -24.72 15.07 -7.74
N ARG A 435 -24.77 14.67 -6.46
CA ARG A 435 -25.92 14.95 -5.56
C ARG A 435 -26.16 16.45 -5.37
N GLU A 436 -25.11 17.26 -5.24
CA GLU A 436 -25.20 18.73 -5.18
C GLU A 436 -25.87 19.35 -6.42
N LYS A 437 -25.81 18.63 -7.55
CA LYS A 437 -26.48 19.01 -8.82
C LYS A 437 -27.78 18.23 -9.09
N ASN A 438 -28.32 17.52 -8.09
CA ASN A 438 -29.49 16.65 -8.24
C ASN A 438 -29.27 15.55 -9.31
N MET A 439 -28.05 15.04 -9.41
CA MET A 439 -27.64 13.96 -10.30
C MET A 439 -27.21 12.73 -9.51
N THR A 440 -27.21 11.56 -10.15
CA THR A 440 -26.62 10.31 -9.65
C THR A 440 -25.45 9.90 -10.53
N VAL A 441 -24.67 8.91 -10.07
CA VAL A 441 -23.56 8.31 -10.82
C VAL A 441 -23.88 6.85 -11.08
N ASP A 442 -23.60 6.37 -12.30
CA ASP A 442 -23.69 4.96 -12.66
C ASP A 442 -22.52 4.18 -12.04
N GLU A 443 -22.75 3.67 -10.83
CA GLU A 443 -21.76 2.92 -10.07
C GLU A 443 -21.45 1.55 -10.70
N ASN A 444 -22.44 0.91 -11.31
CA ASN A 444 -22.24 -0.38 -11.96
C ASN A 444 -21.31 -0.24 -13.18
N GLY A 445 -21.54 0.80 -13.99
CA GLY A 445 -20.65 1.14 -15.10
C GLY A 445 -19.23 1.52 -14.64
N PHE A 446 -19.11 2.25 -13.55
CA PHE A 446 -17.81 2.56 -12.95
C PHE A 446 -17.07 1.30 -12.49
N ASN A 447 -17.75 0.42 -11.77
CA ASN A 447 -17.17 -0.83 -11.28
C ASN A 447 -16.75 -1.75 -12.43
N PHE A 448 -17.54 -1.80 -13.51
CA PHE A 448 -17.18 -2.55 -14.73
C PHE A 448 -15.87 -2.04 -15.35
N GLU A 449 -15.71 -0.72 -15.52
CA GLU A 449 -14.48 -0.12 -16.04
C GLU A 449 -13.30 -0.31 -15.08
N MET A 450 -13.55 -0.28 -13.76
CA MET A 450 -12.55 -0.54 -12.73
C MET A 450 -12.06 -1.99 -12.76
N GLU A 451 -12.95 -2.96 -12.92
CA GLU A 451 -12.58 -4.37 -13.05
C GLU A 451 -11.82 -4.64 -14.35
N ALA A 452 -12.24 -4.04 -15.47
CA ALA A 452 -11.52 -4.13 -16.71
C ALA A 452 -10.09 -3.58 -16.60
N PHE A 453 -9.92 -2.48 -15.85
CA PHE A 453 -8.62 -1.88 -15.56
C PHE A 453 -7.77 -2.77 -14.63
N LYS A 454 -8.35 -3.34 -13.58
CA LYS A 454 -7.68 -4.27 -12.66
C LYS A 454 -7.24 -5.56 -13.37
N ASN A 455 -8.06 -6.09 -14.27
CA ASN A 455 -7.74 -7.31 -15.01
C ASN A 455 -6.57 -7.09 -15.97
N LYS A 456 -6.46 -5.92 -16.61
CA LYS A 456 -5.27 -5.52 -17.39
C LYS A 456 -4.00 -5.40 -16.54
N SER A 457 -4.14 -5.11 -15.25
CA SER A 457 -3.02 -4.98 -14.31
C SER A 457 -2.63 -6.31 -13.64
N ARG A 458 -3.49 -7.35 -13.72
CA ARG A 458 -3.30 -8.66 -13.08
C ARG A 458 -2.49 -9.67 -13.88
N ASP A 459 -2.21 -9.43 -15.15
CA ASP A 459 -1.41 -10.33 -16.00
C ASP A 459 0.08 -10.43 -15.57
N GLY A 460 0.45 -9.91 -14.40
CA GLY A 460 1.81 -9.90 -13.87
C GLY A 460 2.06 -10.52 -12.49
N SER A 461 1.06 -11.09 -11.80
CA SER A 461 1.31 -11.71 -10.49
C SER A 461 0.38 -12.88 -10.19
N ASN A 462 0.83 -14.09 -10.54
CA ASN A 462 0.27 -15.32 -10.00
C ASN A 462 0.93 -15.60 -8.64
N PHE A 463 0.15 -15.48 -7.57
CA PHE A 463 0.41 -16.16 -6.31
C PHE A 463 -0.89 -16.80 -5.83
N SER A 464 -1.02 -18.11 -6.03
CA SER A 464 -2.11 -18.91 -5.50
C SER A 464 -1.68 -19.51 -4.16
N MET A 465 -2.20 -18.97 -3.06
CA MET A 465 -2.32 -19.71 -1.80
C MET A 465 -3.72 -20.29 -1.75
N ASP A 466 -3.90 -21.54 -2.16
CA ASP A 466 -5.15 -22.26 -1.87
C ASP A 466 -4.89 -23.77 -1.75
N SER A 467 -4.22 -24.19 -0.66
CA SER A 467 -4.18 -25.59 -0.27
C SER A 467 -5.36 -25.99 0.62
N GLY A 468 -6.11 -25.03 1.17
CA GLY A 468 -7.23 -25.31 2.09
C GLY A 468 -6.82 -25.98 3.42
N LEU A 469 -5.54 -26.32 3.59
CA LEU A 469 -4.99 -27.02 4.77
C LEU A 469 -4.51 -26.01 5.82
N VAL A 470 -5.46 -25.52 6.64
CA VAL A 470 -5.20 -24.54 7.70
C VAL A 470 -5.70 -25.12 9.03
N LEU A 471 -4.95 -24.95 10.11
CA LEU A 471 -5.44 -25.25 11.46
C LEU A 471 -6.12 -24.00 12.04
N GLY A 472 -7.43 -24.05 12.19
CA GLY A 472 -8.21 -23.04 12.90
C GLY A 472 -8.07 -23.14 14.41
N ALA A 473 -8.81 -22.29 15.13
CA ALA A 473 -8.82 -22.29 16.59
C ALA A 473 -9.35 -23.61 17.17
N GLU A 474 -10.36 -24.18 16.51
CA GLU A 474 -10.97 -25.47 16.93
C GLU A 474 -9.97 -26.61 16.78
N GLN A 475 -9.22 -26.66 15.67
CA GLN A 475 -8.20 -27.69 15.44
C GLN A 475 -7.04 -27.55 16.43
N ALA A 476 -6.61 -26.32 16.71
CA ALA A 476 -5.58 -26.08 17.73
C ALA A 476 -6.05 -26.50 19.14
N HIS A 477 -7.29 -26.15 19.49
CA HIS A 477 -7.92 -26.58 20.75
C HIS A 477 -8.09 -28.10 20.81
N TYR A 478 -8.52 -28.74 19.72
CA TYR A 478 -8.62 -30.19 19.64
C TYR A 478 -7.28 -30.86 19.91
N LEU A 479 -6.20 -30.37 19.33
CA LEU A 479 -4.85 -30.90 19.56
C LEU A 479 -4.44 -30.73 21.04
N SER A 480 -4.60 -29.55 21.63
CA SER A 480 -4.14 -29.24 22.99
C SER A 480 -5.02 -29.84 24.06
N GLU A 481 -6.35 -29.67 23.99
CA GLU A 481 -7.25 -29.98 25.07
C GLU A 481 -7.94 -31.35 24.94
N VAL A 482 -8.19 -31.80 23.73
CA VAL A 482 -8.85 -33.10 23.50
C VAL A 482 -7.83 -34.23 23.32
N GLN A 483 -6.88 -34.04 22.42
CA GLN A 483 -5.84 -35.05 22.15
C GLN A 483 -4.63 -34.95 23.08
N LYS A 484 -4.48 -33.85 23.86
CA LYS A 484 -3.37 -33.60 24.79
C LYS A 484 -1.99 -33.68 24.11
N ILE A 485 -1.93 -33.28 22.83
CA ILE A 485 -0.68 -33.28 22.06
C ILE A 485 0.17 -32.09 22.53
N VAL A 486 1.42 -32.34 22.82
CA VAL A 486 2.40 -31.32 23.20
C VAL A 486 2.72 -30.43 21.99
N PRO A 487 3.10 -29.15 22.21
CA PRO A 487 3.56 -28.28 21.15
C PRO A 487 4.68 -28.89 20.31
N THR A 488 4.71 -28.58 19.00
CA THR A 488 5.79 -29.03 18.12
C THR A 488 7.10 -28.31 18.50
N ASP A 489 8.15 -29.07 18.84
CA ASP A 489 9.49 -28.52 19.05
C ASP A 489 10.18 -28.23 17.72
N ASP A 490 10.36 -26.94 17.37
CA ASP A 490 11.00 -26.46 16.14
C ASP A 490 12.47 -26.02 16.36
N SER A 491 13.05 -26.32 17.50
CA SER A 491 14.43 -25.94 17.81
C SER A 491 15.47 -26.60 16.88
N LEU A 492 15.14 -27.77 16.33
CA LEU A 492 15.99 -28.53 15.41
C LEU A 492 16.26 -27.84 14.07
N LYS A 493 15.47 -26.82 13.69
CA LYS A 493 15.67 -26.07 12.46
C LYS A 493 17.03 -25.37 12.36
N TYR A 494 17.71 -25.18 13.48
CA TYR A 494 19.07 -24.61 13.52
C TYR A 494 20.19 -25.64 13.50
N ASN A 495 19.88 -26.94 13.56
CA ASN A 495 20.86 -28.05 13.60
C ASN A 495 21.28 -28.48 12.18
N TRP A 496 21.97 -27.60 11.47
CA TRP A 496 22.50 -27.86 10.15
C TRP A 496 23.80 -27.07 9.91
N ASP A 497 24.58 -27.45 8.94
CA ASP A 497 25.81 -26.73 8.53
C ASP A 497 25.52 -25.89 7.29
N PRO A 498 25.42 -24.54 7.43
CA PRO A 498 25.17 -23.65 6.32
C PRO A 498 26.29 -23.59 5.28
N SER A 499 27.51 -23.96 5.64
CA SER A 499 28.66 -23.89 4.75
C SER A 499 28.70 -25.06 3.75
N THR A 500 28.21 -26.23 4.16
CA THR A 500 28.12 -27.43 3.32
C THR A 500 26.73 -27.63 2.72
N GLY A 501 25.70 -26.97 3.26
CA GLY A 501 24.31 -27.21 2.90
C GLY A 501 23.85 -28.60 3.29
N THR A 502 24.32 -29.13 4.43
CA THR A 502 23.99 -30.46 4.90
C THR A 502 23.69 -30.47 6.40
N SER A 503 23.16 -31.59 6.90
CA SER A 503 23.07 -31.86 8.33
C SER A 503 23.68 -33.24 8.62
N SER A 504 24.43 -33.34 9.70
CA SER A 504 24.94 -34.61 10.20
C SER A 504 23.91 -35.37 11.05
N GLY A 505 22.75 -34.75 11.37
CA GLY A 505 21.73 -35.33 12.22
C GLY A 505 20.71 -36.14 11.44
N GLN A 506 20.35 -37.33 11.93
CA GLN A 506 19.07 -37.95 11.64
C GLN A 506 18.07 -37.33 12.62
N PHE A 507 16.94 -36.87 12.10
CA PHE A 507 15.88 -36.23 12.91
C PHE A 507 14.71 -37.20 13.04
N PRO A 508 14.74 -38.14 14.02
CA PRO A 508 13.62 -39.01 14.25
C PRO A 508 12.43 -38.21 14.75
N VAL A 509 11.29 -38.39 14.11
CA VAL A 509 10.05 -37.66 14.40
C VAL A 509 8.88 -38.63 14.56
N THR A 510 7.84 -38.16 15.26
CA THR A 510 6.61 -38.91 15.51
C THR A 510 5.43 -38.13 14.93
N VAL A 511 4.54 -38.79 14.17
CA VAL A 511 3.32 -38.17 13.66
C VAL A 511 2.25 -38.19 14.75
N HIS A 512 1.94 -37.06 15.35
CA HIS A 512 0.94 -36.93 16.40
C HIS A 512 -0.47 -36.81 15.84
N ALA A 513 -0.66 -36.11 14.71
CA ALA A 513 -1.96 -35.93 14.09
C ALA A 513 -1.81 -35.76 12.57
N ILE A 514 -2.89 -36.09 11.85
CA ILE A 514 -2.98 -35.98 10.39
C ILE A 514 -4.22 -35.15 10.06
N TRP A 515 -4.04 -34.00 9.41
CA TRP A 515 -5.12 -33.08 9.05
C TRP A 515 -5.47 -33.19 7.56
N GLY A 516 -6.69 -33.61 7.24
CA GLY A 516 -7.20 -33.75 5.87
C GLY A 516 -7.93 -32.51 5.33
N GLY A 517 -7.79 -31.34 6.01
CA GLY A 517 -8.46 -30.09 5.62
C GLY A 517 -9.85 -29.90 6.20
N LYS A 518 -10.59 -30.98 6.41
CA LYS A 518 -11.94 -30.93 7.02
C LYS A 518 -12.08 -31.85 8.24
N VAL A 519 -11.35 -32.97 8.22
CA VAL A 519 -11.43 -33.99 9.26
C VAL A 519 -10.03 -34.45 9.66
N TRP A 520 -9.87 -34.90 10.90
CA TRP A 520 -8.69 -35.60 11.36
C TRP A 520 -8.72 -37.03 10.81
N LEU A 521 -7.57 -37.46 10.28
CA LEU A 521 -7.41 -38.79 9.71
C LEU A 521 -6.62 -39.68 10.65
N ASP A 522 -6.98 -40.97 10.71
CA ASP A 522 -6.22 -41.96 11.49
C ASP A 522 -5.06 -42.56 10.69
N ALA A 523 -5.17 -42.62 9.37
CA ALA A 523 -4.13 -43.12 8.48
C ALA A 523 -4.26 -42.48 7.08
N ILE A 524 -3.16 -42.50 6.33
CA ILE A 524 -3.06 -42.03 4.94
C ILE A 524 -2.22 -42.94 4.09
N ASP A 525 -2.44 -42.92 2.78
CA ASP A 525 -1.69 -43.67 1.77
C ASP A 525 -1.56 -42.87 0.46
N GLU A 526 -1.01 -43.50 -0.60
CA GLU A 526 -0.80 -42.87 -1.90
C GLU A 526 -2.09 -42.35 -2.59
N THR A 527 -3.26 -42.89 -2.18
CA THR A 527 -4.56 -42.46 -2.73
C THR A 527 -5.14 -41.26 -1.98
N THR A 528 -4.57 -40.93 -0.83
CA THR A 528 -4.96 -39.79 -0.04
C THR A 528 -4.41 -38.53 -0.69
N GLY A 529 -5.27 -37.55 -0.94
CA GLY A 529 -4.84 -36.24 -1.48
C GLY A 529 -3.88 -35.51 -0.54
N PRO A 530 -3.55 -34.23 -0.84
CA PRO A 530 -2.69 -33.44 0.04
C PRO A 530 -3.24 -33.37 1.47
N VAL A 531 -2.36 -33.56 2.45
CA VAL A 531 -2.68 -33.53 3.89
C VAL A 531 -1.63 -32.76 4.67
N GLY A 532 -1.94 -32.42 5.92
CA GLY A 532 -1.00 -31.83 6.84
C GLY A 532 -0.65 -32.75 7.99
N LEU A 533 0.64 -32.96 8.26
CA LEU A 533 1.15 -33.75 9.39
C LEU A 533 1.58 -32.82 10.54
N VAL A 534 1.12 -33.12 11.76
CA VAL A 534 1.60 -32.49 12.98
C VAL A 534 2.57 -33.44 13.65
N LEU A 535 3.82 -32.99 13.82
CA LEU A 535 4.91 -33.77 14.41
C LEU A 535 5.19 -33.35 15.85
N ASP A 536 5.84 -34.24 16.63
CA ASP A 536 6.37 -33.95 17.97
C ASP A 536 7.44 -32.86 17.92
N LYS A 537 8.34 -32.96 16.97
CA LYS A 537 9.46 -32.03 16.71
C LYS A 537 9.76 -31.99 15.24
N THR A 538 10.44 -30.91 14.79
CA THR A 538 10.74 -30.73 13.37
C THR A 538 12.06 -30.01 13.10
N PRO A 539 12.86 -30.44 12.09
CA PRO A 539 13.95 -29.67 11.54
C PRO A 539 13.52 -28.67 10.47
N PHE A 540 12.26 -28.72 10.00
CA PHE A 540 11.75 -27.82 8.98
C PHE A 540 11.50 -26.42 9.53
N TYR A 541 11.81 -25.40 8.74
CA TYR A 541 11.45 -24.02 8.98
C TYR A 541 10.03 -23.75 8.44
N ALA A 542 9.14 -23.32 9.31
CA ALA A 542 7.83 -22.83 8.92
C ALA A 542 7.91 -21.38 8.47
N GLU A 543 7.13 -20.98 7.46
CA GLU A 543 7.10 -19.62 6.94
C GLU A 543 6.89 -18.58 8.05
N ALA A 544 7.83 -17.67 8.22
CA ALA A 544 7.77 -16.62 9.22
C ALA A 544 8.76 -15.48 8.90
N GLY A 545 8.45 -14.25 9.34
CA GLY A 545 9.38 -13.12 9.29
C GLY A 545 9.86 -12.74 7.88
N GLY A 546 9.09 -13.11 6.84
CA GLY A 546 9.44 -12.88 5.45
C GLY A 546 10.34 -13.93 4.82
N GLN A 547 10.81 -14.94 5.56
CA GLN A 547 11.50 -16.11 5.00
C GLN A 547 10.46 -17.18 4.64
N VAL A 548 10.55 -17.73 3.43
CA VAL A 548 9.71 -18.84 2.97
C VAL A 548 10.01 -20.14 3.73
N PHE A 549 9.05 -21.05 3.71
CA PHE A 549 9.12 -22.37 4.33
C PHE A 549 10.16 -23.29 3.67
N ASP A 550 10.56 -24.32 4.40
CA ASP A 550 11.36 -25.42 3.85
C ASP A 550 10.49 -26.47 3.15
N ILE A 551 11.12 -27.21 2.25
CA ILE A 551 10.57 -28.41 1.62
C ILE A 551 11.48 -29.60 1.90
N GLY A 552 10.99 -30.84 1.67
CA GLY A 552 11.79 -32.02 1.87
C GLY A 552 10.94 -33.28 1.99
N MET A 553 11.46 -34.29 2.68
CA MET A 553 10.83 -35.60 2.82
C MET A 553 10.68 -36.03 4.28
N ILE A 554 9.64 -36.79 4.57
CA ILE A 554 9.49 -37.54 5.83
C ILE A 554 9.42 -39.02 5.45
N GLU A 555 10.40 -39.78 5.89
CA GLU A 555 10.60 -41.14 5.44
C GLU A 555 10.51 -42.14 6.60
N GLY A 556 10.00 -43.32 6.31
CA GLY A 556 9.96 -44.47 7.17
C GLY A 556 10.34 -45.75 6.43
N LYS A 557 10.30 -46.91 7.07
CA LYS A 557 10.72 -48.17 6.46
C LYS A 557 10.00 -48.52 5.15
N ASN A 558 8.70 -48.17 5.06
CA ASN A 558 7.86 -48.41 3.88
C ASN A 558 6.94 -47.21 3.63
N PHE A 559 7.43 -46.00 3.84
CA PHE A 559 6.63 -44.80 3.75
C PHE A 559 7.49 -43.60 3.34
N GLU A 560 7.02 -42.86 2.38
CA GLU A 560 7.60 -41.60 1.94
C GLU A 560 6.54 -40.52 1.79
N PHE A 561 6.76 -39.35 2.40
CA PHE A 561 5.88 -38.21 2.33
C PHE A 561 6.68 -36.99 1.86
N ASN A 562 6.25 -36.40 0.73
CA ASN A 562 6.88 -35.21 0.19
C ASN A 562 6.26 -33.96 0.83
N VAL A 563 7.07 -33.21 1.57
CA VAL A 563 6.70 -31.94 2.22
C VAL A 563 6.88 -30.81 1.20
N THR A 564 5.79 -30.14 0.85
CA THR A 564 5.76 -29.06 -0.15
C THR A 564 5.51 -27.70 0.47
N ASP A 565 5.04 -27.63 1.73
CA ASP A 565 4.78 -26.40 2.48
C ASP A 565 4.84 -26.67 3.99
N VAL A 566 5.28 -25.68 4.77
CA VAL A 566 5.36 -25.79 6.24
C VAL A 566 4.86 -24.50 6.87
N GLN A 567 3.77 -24.61 7.63
CA GLN A 567 3.07 -23.46 8.22
C GLN A 567 2.96 -23.59 9.74
N LYS A 568 3.07 -22.47 10.46
CA LYS A 568 2.95 -22.44 11.92
C LYS A 568 1.57 -21.91 12.33
N PHE A 569 0.87 -22.69 13.17
CA PHE A 569 -0.43 -22.33 13.73
C PHE A 569 -0.37 -22.39 15.25
N GLY A 570 -0.15 -21.25 15.88
CA GLY A 570 0.05 -21.17 17.33
C GLY A 570 1.28 -22.00 17.78
N GLN A 571 1.01 -23.06 18.54
CA GLN A 571 2.04 -23.95 19.09
C GLN A 571 2.37 -25.13 18.15
N TYR A 572 1.63 -25.32 17.07
CA TYR A 572 1.76 -26.47 16.18
C TYR A 572 2.33 -26.08 14.82
N ILE A 573 3.14 -26.96 14.25
CA ILE A 573 3.66 -26.82 12.90
C ILE A 573 3.02 -27.89 12.03
N LEU A 574 2.40 -27.45 10.95
CA LEU A 574 1.73 -28.30 9.97
C LEU A 574 2.66 -28.49 8.76
N HIS A 575 3.06 -29.73 8.50
CA HIS A 575 3.84 -30.12 7.33
C HIS A 575 2.87 -30.56 6.24
N ILE A 576 2.71 -29.75 5.23
CA ILE A 576 1.73 -29.95 4.15
C ILE A 576 2.42 -30.67 2.99
N GLY A 577 1.77 -31.71 2.47
CA GLY A 577 2.34 -32.49 1.39
C GLY A 577 1.45 -33.66 0.97
N SER A 578 2.09 -34.63 0.32
CA SER A 578 1.43 -35.85 -0.19
C SER A 578 2.27 -37.10 0.02
N VAL A 579 1.62 -38.24 0.22
CA VAL A 579 2.28 -39.54 0.26
C VAL A 579 2.82 -39.89 -1.12
N VAL A 580 4.11 -40.20 -1.21
CA VAL A 580 4.80 -40.63 -2.43
C VAL A 580 4.73 -42.14 -2.55
N SER A 581 4.94 -42.84 -1.43
CA SER A 581 4.89 -44.30 -1.38
C SER A 581 4.47 -44.80 0.00
N GLY A 582 3.73 -45.90 0.05
CA GLY A 582 3.33 -46.61 1.24
C GLY A 582 2.17 -46.02 2.01
N SER A 583 2.09 -46.28 3.28
CA SER A 583 1.02 -45.78 4.16
C SER A 583 1.48 -45.54 5.56
N ILE A 584 0.83 -44.60 6.29
CA ILE A 584 1.16 -44.30 7.66
C ILE A 584 -0.11 -44.02 8.49
N ALA A 585 -0.08 -44.40 9.76
CA ALA A 585 -1.09 -44.07 10.73
C ALA A 585 -0.54 -43.02 11.74
N ARG A 586 -1.43 -42.28 12.39
CA ARG A 586 -1.06 -41.44 13.52
C ARG A 586 -0.40 -42.25 14.64
N GLY A 587 0.52 -41.65 15.39
CA GLY A 587 1.25 -42.30 16.48
C GLY A 587 2.46 -43.10 16.03
N VAL A 588 2.76 -43.14 14.72
CA VAL A 588 3.99 -43.84 14.25
C VAL A 588 5.20 -43.01 14.63
N GLU A 589 6.16 -43.68 15.28
CA GLU A 589 7.41 -43.14 15.77
C GLU A 589 8.59 -43.53 14.88
N GLY A 590 9.69 -42.78 15.00
CA GLY A 590 10.95 -43.12 14.37
C GLY A 590 11.03 -42.89 12.87
N LEU A 591 10.15 -42.01 12.33
CA LEU A 591 10.32 -41.52 10.97
C LEU A 591 11.50 -40.57 10.88
N SER A 592 12.13 -40.46 9.73
CA SER A 592 13.25 -39.56 9.48
C SER A 592 12.74 -38.32 8.72
N ALA A 593 12.86 -37.14 9.30
CA ALA A 593 12.57 -35.88 8.65
C ALA A 593 13.82 -35.34 7.95
N GLN A 594 13.76 -35.14 6.65
CA GLN A 594 14.88 -34.70 5.80
C GLN A 594 14.50 -33.42 5.07
N VAL A 595 15.19 -32.33 5.39
CA VAL A 595 14.99 -31.01 4.76
C VAL A 595 15.85 -30.93 3.50
N ASP A 596 15.36 -30.23 2.46
CA ASP A 596 16.21 -29.82 1.34
C ASP A 596 17.17 -28.71 1.79
N TYR A 597 18.29 -29.12 2.35
CA TYR A 597 19.31 -28.18 2.83
C TYR A 597 20.00 -27.41 1.71
N SER A 598 20.01 -27.94 0.47
CA SER A 598 20.54 -27.21 -0.68
C SER A 598 19.71 -25.95 -0.96
N ARG A 599 18.37 -26.09 -0.95
CA ARG A 599 17.45 -24.97 -1.06
C ARG A 599 17.55 -24.02 0.16
N ARG A 600 17.57 -24.59 1.37
CA ARG A 600 17.74 -23.78 2.61
C ARG A 600 19.01 -22.94 2.59
N ALA A 601 20.13 -23.48 2.09
CA ALA A 601 21.40 -22.76 2.00
C ALA A 601 21.28 -21.52 1.08
N LEU A 602 20.56 -21.61 -0.03
CA LEU A 602 20.29 -20.45 -0.89
C LEU A 602 19.43 -19.40 -0.17
N ILE A 603 18.37 -19.84 0.51
CA ILE A 603 17.51 -18.95 1.32
C ILE A 603 18.34 -18.27 2.42
N ALA A 604 19.20 -19.00 3.14
CA ALA A 604 20.02 -18.45 4.21
C ALA A 604 21.06 -17.42 3.71
N LYS A 605 21.57 -17.57 2.47
CA LYS A 605 22.43 -16.56 1.82
C LYS A 605 21.67 -15.25 1.62
N ASN A 606 20.47 -15.33 1.05
CA ASN A 606 19.62 -14.20 0.82
C ASN A 606 19.16 -13.56 2.15
N HIS A 607 18.84 -14.36 3.18
CA HIS A 607 18.42 -13.84 4.48
C HIS A 607 19.56 -13.13 5.22
N THR A 608 20.74 -13.72 5.27
CA THR A 608 21.92 -13.07 5.86
C THR A 608 22.30 -11.81 5.06
N GLY A 609 22.20 -11.88 3.73
CA GLY A 609 22.36 -10.72 2.85
C GLY A 609 21.37 -9.59 3.16
N THR A 610 20.12 -9.91 3.52
CA THR A 610 19.10 -8.94 3.91
C THR A 610 19.50 -8.15 5.15
N HIS A 611 20.04 -8.81 6.18
CA HIS A 611 20.55 -8.17 7.38
C HIS A 611 21.70 -7.21 7.09
N VAL A 612 22.67 -7.64 6.26
CA VAL A 612 23.80 -6.80 5.85
C VAL A 612 23.31 -5.62 4.98
N LEU A 613 22.31 -5.83 4.10
CA LEU A 613 21.69 -4.77 3.32
C LEU A 613 20.99 -3.73 4.20
N ASN A 614 20.22 -4.15 5.20
CA ASN A 614 19.56 -3.25 6.15
C ASN A 614 20.58 -2.37 6.88
N PHE A 615 21.71 -2.94 7.30
CA PHE A 615 22.80 -2.17 7.87
C PHE A 615 23.36 -1.15 6.87
N ALA A 616 23.69 -1.57 5.64
CA ALA A 616 24.27 -0.68 4.63
C ALA A 616 23.31 0.46 4.22
N LEU A 617 22.02 0.21 4.18
CA LEU A 617 21.01 1.23 3.93
C LEU A 617 21.04 2.34 4.97
N ARG A 618 21.12 1.99 6.26
CA ARG A 618 21.20 2.99 7.34
C ARG A 618 22.51 3.76 7.36
N GLU A 619 23.64 3.10 7.03
CA GLU A 619 24.94 3.77 6.91
C GLU A 619 24.94 4.86 5.83
N VAL A 620 24.21 4.65 4.73
CA VAL A 620 24.21 5.58 3.59
C VAL A 620 23.06 6.59 3.70
N LEU A 621 21.88 6.15 4.09
CA LEU A 621 20.65 6.95 4.09
C LEU A 621 20.30 7.53 5.47
N GLY A 622 20.93 7.02 6.54
CA GLY A 622 20.74 7.47 7.92
C GLY A 622 19.69 6.71 8.71
N ASP A 623 19.52 7.08 9.98
CA ASP A 623 18.75 6.34 10.99
C ASP A 623 17.22 6.30 10.76
N LYS A 624 16.70 7.09 9.82
CA LYS A 624 15.27 7.09 9.46
C LYS A 624 14.84 5.89 8.61
N VAL A 625 15.78 5.04 8.20
CA VAL A 625 15.51 3.81 7.48
C VAL A 625 15.02 2.74 8.43
N ASP A 626 13.74 2.39 8.32
CA ASP A 626 13.11 1.28 9.04
C ASP A 626 12.59 0.23 8.07
N GLN A 627 12.70 -1.04 8.44
CA GLN A 627 12.09 -2.13 7.69
C GLN A 627 10.56 -1.99 7.69
N LYS A 628 9.94 -2.09 6.52
CA LYS A 628 8.48 -2.09 6.31
C LYS A 628 7.96 -3.44 5.80
N GLY A 629 8.84 -4.28 5.31
CA GLY A 629 8.59 -5.65 4.89
C GLY A 629 9.84 -6.30 4.35
N SER A 630 9.86 -7.62 4.32
CA SER A 630 10.90 -8.41 3.68
C SER A 630 10.30 -9.67 3.06
N PHE A 631 10.98 -10.20 2.07
CA PHE A 631 10.67 -11.49 1.49
C PHE A 631 11.98 -12.14 1.01
N VAL A 632 12.20 -13.39 1.39
CA VAL A 632 13.43 -14.11 1.12
C VAL A 632 13.09 -15.52 0.66
N ASP A 633 13.45 -15.84 -0.58
CA ASP A 633 13.38 -17.17 -1.17
C ASP A 633 14.76 -17.66 -1.65
N GLU A 634 14.83 -18.80 -2.31
CA GLU A 634 16.07 -19.37 -2.84
C GLU A 634 16.65 -18.57 -4.01
N THR A 635 15.87 -17.71 -4.66
CA THR A 635 16.27 -16.99 -5.88
C THR A 635 16.71 -15.57 -5.61
N LYS A 636 16.09 -14.89 -4.65
CA LYS A 636 16.26 -13.45 -4.39
C LYS A 636 15.90 -13.06 -2.97
N LEU A 637 16.28 -11.86 -2.61
CA LEU A 637 15.75 -11.14 -1.47
C LEU A 637 15.00 -9.89 -1.94
N ARG A 638 13.98 -9.52 -1.18
CA ARG A 638 13.23 -8.27 -1.31
C ARG A 638 13.20 -7.57 0.04
N PHE A 639 13.55 -6.30 0.06
CA PHE A 639 13.57 -5.50 1.27
C PHE A 639 12.81 -4.18 1.04
N ASP A 640 11.75 -3.99 1.80
CA ASP A 640 10.90 -2.79 1.78
C ASP A 640 11.27 -1.92 2.99
N PHE A 641 11.56 -0.65 2.77
CA PHE A 641 12.06 0.25 3.82
C PHE A 641 11.48 1.67 3.69
N SER A 642 11.45 2.39 4.82
CA SER A 642 11.00 3.78 4.86
C SER A 642 12.02 4.71 4.20
N TRP A 643 11.65 5.35 3.07
CA TRP A 643 12.42 6.40 2.44
C TRP A 643 11.51 7.26 1.56
N PRO A 644 11.56 8.63 1.67
CA PRO A 644 10.57 9.50 1.06
C PRO A 644 10.75 9.73 -0.45
N LYS A 645 11.96 9.52 -0.99
CA LYS A 645 12.32 9.79 -2.39
C LYS A 645 12.97 8.57 -3.04
N PRO A 646 13.12 8.51 -4.37
CA PRO A 646 13.97 7.51 -5.01
C PRO A 646 15.39 7.56 -4.41
N VAL A 647 16.00 6.39 -4.22
CA VAL A 647 17.40 6.31 -3.79
C VAL A 647 18.27 6.63 -4.99
N GLU A 648 19.16 7.58 -4.83
CA GLU A 648 20.08 7.97 -5.91
C GLU A 648 20.99 6.80 -6.28
N ILE A 649 21.31 6.69 -7.55
CA ILE A 649 22.09 5.54 -8.03
C ILE A 649 23.48 5.48 -7.38
N ASP A 650 24.08 6.61 -7.07
CA ASP A 650 25.38 6.68 -6.38
C ASP A 650 25.26 6.22 -4.92
N GLU A 651 24.10 6.43 -4.28
CA GLU A 651 23.77 5.89 -2.97
C GLU A 651 23.62 4.37 -3.05
N LEU A 652 22.92 3.83 -4.09
CA LEU A 652 22.77 2.40 -4.30
C LEU A 652 24.10 1.69 -4.56
N ILE A 653 24.99 2.30 -5.34
CA ILE A 653 26.35 1.78 -5.55
C ILE A 653 27.14 1.72 -4.25
N LYS A 654 27.03 2.76 -3.40
CA LYS A 654 27.67 2.76 -2.07
C LYS A 654 27.10 1.67 -1.18
N ILE A 655 25.78 1.48 -1.14
CA ILE A 655 25.09 0.44 -0.38
C ILE A 655 25.59 -0.94 -0.82
N GLU A 656 25.58 -1.24 -2.11
CA GLU A 656 26.08 -2.49 -2.68
C GLU A 656 27.56 -2.71 -2.36
N SER A 657 28.38 -1.68 -2.41
CA SER A 657 29.80 -1.71 -2.06
C SER A 657 30.04 -2.02 -0.60
N ILE A 658 29.26 -1.42 0.33
CA ILE A 658 29.34 -1.71 1.77
C ILE A 658 28.99 -3.16 2.04
N VAL A 659 27.89 -3.67 1.46
CA VAL A 659 27.50 -5.07 1.59
C VAL A 659 28.63 -6.00 1.13
N ASN A 660 29.13 -5.78 -0.08
CA ASN A 660 30.19 -6.63 -0.64
C ASN A 660 31.52 -6.50 0.13
N SER A 661 31.81 -5.33 0.73
CA SER A 661 32.95 -5.15 1.64
C SER A 661 32.82 -5.99 2.91
N ILE A 662 31.60 -6.05 3.50
CA ILE A 662 31.33 -6.89 4.68
C ILE A 662 31.45 -8.36 4.32
N VAL A 663 30.95 -8.78 3.15
CA VAL A 663 31.14 -10.14 2.63
C VAL A 663 32.63 -10.49 2.51
N GLY A 664 33.42 -9.58 1.93
CA GLY A 664 34.86 -9.77 1.76
C GLY A 664 35.69 -9.79 3.06
N LYS A 665 35.13 -9.30 4.17
CA LYS A 665 35.78 -9.38 5.50
C LYS A 665 35.62 -10.74 6.16
N HIS A 666 34.82 -11.66 5.61
CA HIS A 666 34.57 -13.00 6.12
C HIS A 666 34.17 -13.07 7.60
N LEU A 667 33.24 -12.21 7.99
CA LEU A 667 32.82 -12.08 9.39
C LEU A 667 31.95 -13.27 9.84
N GLY A 668 32.10 -13.68 11.09
CA GLY A 668 31.22 -14.68 11.70
C GLY A 668 29.80 -14.11 11.86
N VAL A 669 28.80 -14.93 11.64
CA VAL A 669 27.40 -14.63 11.95
C VAL A 669 27.00 -15.43 13.18
N ASN A 670 26.71 -14.74 14.26
CA ASN A 670 26.47 -15.31 15.58
C ASN A 670 24.99 -15.14 15.94
N ALA A 671 24.38 -16.22 16.39
CA ALA A 671 22.97 -16.20 16.79
C ALA A 671 22.78 -16.84 18.16
N LYS A 672 22.01 -16.19 19.05
CA LYS A 672 21.73 -16.70 20.38
C LYS A 672 20.39 -16.24 20.91
N ASN A 673 19.71 -17.12 21.66
CA ASN A 673 18.54 -16.76 22.44
C ASN A 673 18.98 -16.10 23.75
N VAL A 674 18.42 -14.93 24.04
CA VAL A 674 18.69 -14.14 25.25
C VAL A 674 17.40 -13.59 25.84
N ALA A 675 17.40 -13.20 27.11
CA ALA A 675 16.26 -12.48 27.68
C ALA A 675 15.97 -11.22 26.86
N LEU A 676 14.71 -10.94 26.59
CA LEU A 676 14.28 -9.79 25.78
C LEU A 676 14.81 -8.47 26.35
N ALA A 677 14.87 -8.35 27.68
CA ALA A 677 15.43 -7.18 28.38
C ALA A 677 16.92 -6.97 28.06
N ASP A 678 17.70 -8.04 28.03
CA ASP A 678 19.15 -7.97 27.73
C ASP A 678 19.38 -7.65 26.24
N GLY A 679 18.61 -8.30 25.34
CA GLY A 679 18.69 -7.99 23.91
C GLY A 679 18.42 -6.50 23.62
N LYS A 680 17.42 -5.91 24.27
CA LYS A 680 17.07 -4.48 24.13
C LYS A 680 18.13 -3.50 24.65
N ARG A 681 19.08 -3.95 25.44
CA ARG A 681 20.22 -3.12 25.91
C ARG A 681 21.32 -2.95 24.87
N ILE A 682 21.32 -3.72 23.81
CA ILE A 682 22.32 -3.62 22.73
C ILE A 682 22.01 -2.34 21.92
N ASN A 683 22.90 -1.36 21.99
CA ASN A 683 22.69 -0.04 21.36
C ASN A 683 22.52 -0.12 19.83
N SER A 684 23.24 -1.01 19.17
CA SER A 684 23.17 -1.19 17.71
C SER A 684 22.02 -2.09 17.24
N LEU A 685 21.14 -2.55 18.15
CA LEU A 685 20.04 -3.43 17.84
C LEU A 685 19.04 -2.76 16.90
N ARG A 686 18.62 -3.47 15.88
CA ARG A 686 17.53 -3.11 15.00
C ARG A 686 16.34 -4.02 15.23
N VAL A 687 15.17 -3.40 15.31
CA VAL A 687 13.88 -4.07 15.48
C VAL A 687 12.89 -3.58 14.44
N VAL A 688 11.95 -4.41 14.06
CA VAL A 688 10.83 -3.98 13.21
C VAL A 688 9.88 -3.14 14.06
N PRO A 689 9.61 -1.88 13.70
CA PRO A 689 8.73 -1.03 14.48
C PRO A 689 7.32 -1.63 14.63
N GLY A 690 6.84 -1.71 15.87
CA GLY A 690 5.50 -2.22 16.19
C GLY A 690 5.42 -3.75 16.33
N GLU A 691 6.48 -4.49 16.07
CA GLU A 691 6.49 -5.94 16.27
C GLU A 691 6.67 -6.32 17.75
N THR A 692 5.99 -7.39 18.15
CA THR A 692 6.06 -7.96 19.49
C THR A 692 6.98 -9.18 19.47
N TYR A 693 8.04 -9.12 20.27
CA TYR A 693 9.05 -10.19 20.30
C TYR A 693 8.85 -11.13 21.50
N PRO A 694 9.16 -12.42 21.36
CA PRO A 694 9.09 -13.39 22.44
C PRO A 694 10.16 -13.14 23.51
N ASP A 695 9.99 -13.75 24.67
CA ASP A 695 11.02 -13.82 25.71
C ASP A 695 11.22 -15.29 26.13
N PRO A 696 12.38 -15.91 25.84
CA PRO A 696 13.59 -15.34 25.24
C PRO A 696 13.47 -14.99 23.75
N VAL A 697 14.27 -14.01 23.30
CA VAL A 697 14.34 -13.57 21.91
C VAL A 697 15.68 -14.00 21.28
N ARG A 698 15.64 -14.38 19.99
CA ARG A 698 16.84 -14.70 19.24
C ARG A 698 17.48 -13.45 18.64
N VAL A 699 18.72 -13.17 19.00
CA VAL A 699 19.57 -12.11 18.44
C VAL A 699 20.48 -12.71 17.40
N VAL A 700 20.59 -12.06 16.23
CA VAL A 700 21.55 -12.39 15.16
C VAL A 700 22.49 -11.21 14.98
N ALA A 701 23.78 -11.43 15.10
CA ALA A 701 24.82 -10.42 15.02
C ALA A 701 25.94 -10.82 14.04
N VAL A 702 26.38 -9.87 13.22
CA VAL A 702 27.45 -10.05 12.23
C VAL A 702 28.77 -9.52 12.79
N GLY A 703 29.78 -10.38 12.95
CA GLY A 703 31.16 -10.04 13.31
C GLY A 703 31.46 -9.98 14.80
N GLN A 704 30.44 -10.01 15.67
CA GLN A 704 30.60 -10.08 17.13
C GLN A 704 29.72 -11.17 17.75
N THR A 705 30.11 -11.68 18.92
CA THR A 705 29.25 -12.58 19.69
C THR A 705 28.13 -11.78 20.38
N VAL A 706 26.96 -12.39 20.53
CA VAL A 706 25.82 -11.75 21.21
C VAL A 706 26.17 -11.43 22.67
N GLU A 707 26.91 -12.31 23.36
CA GLU A 707 27.39 -12.07 24.72
C GLU A 707 28.30 -10.85 24.82
N GLY A 708 29.23 -10.73 23.85
CA GLY A 708 30.15 -9.59 23.79
C GLY A 708 29.41 -8.29 23.64
N LEU A 709 28.35 -8.25 22.81
CA LEU A 709 27.51 -7.06 22.62
C LEU A 709 26.70 -6.70 23.88
N ILE A 710 26.17 -7.68 24.61
CA ILE A 710 25.46 -7.46 25.87
C ILE A 710 26.42 -6.93 26.94
N GLN A 711 27.64 -7.49 27.03
CA GLN A 711 28.67 -7.07 28.00
C GLN A 711 29.24 -5.68 27.71
N ALA A 712 29.31 -5.27 26.44
CA ALA A 712 29.75 -3.95 26.02
C ALA A 712 28.82 -2.83 26.51
N GLY A 713 27.55 -3.14 26.79
CA GLY A 713 26.58 -2.24 27.36
C GLY A 713 26.00 -1.21 26.37
N PRO A 714 25.04 -0.38 26.80
CA PRO A 714 24.26 0.51 25.93
C PRO A 714 25.06 1.71 25.40
N GLU A 715 26.22 2.00 25.96
CA GLU A 715 27.09 3.13 25.52
C GLU A 715 27.95 2.78 24.29
N THR A 716 28.04 1.50 23.93
CA THR A 716 28.90 1.03 22.84
C THR A 716 28.08 0.83 21.56
N THR A 717 28.35 1.63 20.54
CA THR A 717 27.78 1.43 19.20
C THR A 717 28.64 0.47 18.40
N TYR A 718 28.03 -0.56 17.83
CA TYR A 718 28.72 -1.53 17.00
C TYR A 718 28.35 -1.31 15.51
N ALA A 719 29.36 -1.18 14.66
CA ALA A 719 29.21 -0.82 13.25
C ALA A 719 29.01 -2.05 12.35
N ASN A 720 27.98 -2.86 12.63
CA ASN A 720 27.51 -3.95 11.79
C ASN A 720 26.06 -4.31 12.14
N SER A 721 25.47 -5.28 11.42
CA SER A 721 24.10 -5.70 11.66
C SER A 721 23.95 -6.46 12.98
N VAL A 722 22.98 -6.03 13.79
CA VAL A 722 22.47 -6.74 14.98
C VAL A 722 20.95 -6.63 14.97
N GLU A 723 20.26 -7.78 14.88
CA GLU A 723 18.81 -7.81 14.71
C GLU A 723 18.14 -8.92 15.53
N PHE A 724 16.87 -8.70 15.92
CA PHE A 724 16.03 -9.80 16.37
C PHE A 724 15.53 -10.60 15.17
N CYS A 725 15.91 -11.88 15.08
CA CYS A 725 15.52 -12.70 13.94
C CYS A 725 15.45 -14.20 14.28
N GLY A 726 14.29 -14.82 13.97
CA GLY A 726 14.06 -16.26 14.10
C GLY A 726 14.40 -17.09 12.85
N GLY A 727 14.91 -16.46 11.79
CA GLY A 727 15.20 -17.12 10.51
C GLY A 727 16.46 -17.98 10.49
N THR A 728 16.68 -18.69 9.40
CA THR A 728 17.89 -19.46 9.16
C THR A 728 18.98 -18.59 8.53
N HIS A 729 20.19 -18.65 9.06
CA HIS A 729 21.31 -17.80 8.65
C HIS A 729 22.57 -18.62 8.34
N LEU A 730 23.48 -18.03 7.57
CA LEU A 730 24.84 -18.50 7.41
C LEU A 730 25.62 -18.37 8.73
N THR A 731 26.73 -19.07 8.85
CA THR A 731 27.69 -18.91 9.96
C THR A 731 28.81 -17.94 9.63
N ASN A 732 29.00 -17.59 8.36
CA ASN A 732 30.01 -16.62 7.92
C ASN A 732 29.55 -15.83 6.72
N THR A 733 29.85 -14.53 6.67
CA THR A 733 29.47 -13.66 5.56
C THR A 733 30.10 -14.00 4.22
N LYS A 734 31.25 -14.70 4.20
CA LYS A 734 31.91 -15.18 2.96
C LYS A 734 30.97 -16.04 2.10
N ASP A 735 30.05 -16.77 2.72
CA ASP A 735 29.16 -17.71 2.05
C ASP A 735 27.99 -17.01 1.34
N ILE A 736 27.82 -15.70 1.55
CA ILE A 736 26.95 -14.82 0.71
C ILE A 736 27.55 -14.74 -0.70
N HIS A 737 28.88 -14.91 -0.86
CA HIS A 737 29.69 -14.71 -2.05
C HIS A 737 29.67 -13.26 -2.57
N LYS A 738 28.61 -12.83 -3.17
CA LYS A 738 28.39 -11.47 -3.68
C LYS A 738 26.93 -11.12 -3.63
N MET A 739 26.63 -9.83 -3.46
CA MET A 739 25.27 -9.29 -3.63
C MET A 739 25.26 -8.34 -4.82
N LEU A 740 24.19 -8.40 -5.62
CA LEU A 740 23.90 -7.46 -6.70
C LEU A 740 22.48 -6.92 -6.51
N ILE A 741 22.34 -5.60 -6.55
CA ILE A 741 21.04 -4.94 -6.51
C ILE A 741 20.48 -4.91 -7.92
N LEU A 742 19.31 -5.52 -8.14
CA LEU A 742 18.65 -5.63 -9.46
C LEU A 742 17.68 -4.48 -9.73
N SER A 743 16.94 -4.06 -8.72
CA SER A 743 15.99 -2.95 -8.84
C SER A 743 15.82 -2.19 -7.53
N GLU A 744 15.45 -0.91 -7.68
CA GLU A 744 14.97 -0.04 -6.62
C GLU A 744 13.72 0.67 -7.14
N GLU A 745 12.60 0.53 -6.44
CA GLU A 745 11.31 1.08 -6.88
C GLU A 745 10.46 1.58 -5.71
N GLY A 746 9.54 2.51 -5.99
CA GLY A 746 8.54 2.94 -5.04
C GLY A 746 7.41 1.93 -4.96
N VAL A 747 7.15 1.39 -3.77
CA VAL A 747 5.99 0.52 -3.51
C VAL A 747 4.78 1.39 -3.18
N GLN A 748 5.01 2.33 -2.29
CA GLN A 748 4.05 3.35 -1.90
C GLN A 748 4.82 4.60 -1.44
N LYS A 749 4.13 5.71 -1.24
CA LYS A 749 4.78 6.94 -0.79
C LYS A 749 5.51 6.70 0.54
N GLY A 750 6.77 7.12 0.60
CA GLY A 750 7.62 6.93 1.78
C GLY A 750 8.11 5.50 2.01
N VAL A 751 7.81 4.56 1.09
CA VAL A 751 8.33 3.19 1.14
C VAL A 751 8.97 2.83 -0.19
N ARG A 752 10.22 2.45 -0.13
CA ARG A 752 11.02 1.98 -1.24
C ARG A 752 11.28 0.49 -1.11
N ARG A 753 11.44 -0.17 -2.25
CA ARG A 753 11.73 -1.60 -2.36
C ARG A 753 13.04 -1.80 -3.08
N ILE A 754 13.92 -2.57 -2.49
CA ILE A 754 15.09 -3.12 -3.16
C ILE A 754 14.86 -4.61 -3.40
N VAL A 755 15.21 -5.06 -4.61
CA VAL A 755 15.33 -6.48 -4.97
C VAL A 755 16.80 -6.74 -5.27
N ALA A 756 17.36 -7.77 -4.63
CA ALA A 756 18.76 -8.17 -4.82
C ALA A 756 18.89 -9.68 -4.88
N VAL A 757 20.02 -10.14 -5.41
CA VAL A 757 20.41 -11.55 -5.46
C VAL A 757 21.74 -11.76 -4.77
N THR A 758 21.92 -12.96 -4.20
CA THR A 758 23.17 -13.38 -3.58
C THR A 758 23.59 -14.74 -4.13
N GLY A 759 24.79 -15.18 -3.77
CA GLY A 759 25.33 -16.46 -4.20
C GLY A 759 26.09 -16.40 -5.53
N ALA A 760 26.98 -17.36 -5.75
CA ALA A 760 27.85 -17.37 -6.92
C ALA A 760 27.06 -17.53 -8.23
N GLN A 761 26.10 -18.46 -8.30
CA GLN A 761 25.37 -18.78 -9.52
C GLN A 761 24.50 -17.59 -9.98
N ALA A 762 23.60 -17.11 -9.13
CA ALA A 762 22.69 -16.00 -9.49
C ALA A 762 23.43 -14.72 -9.86
N THR A 763 24.54 -14.40 -9.18
CA THR A 763 25.33 -13.21 -9.50
C THR A 763 26.12 -13.39 -10.79
N VAL A 764 26.62 -14.59 -11.12
CA VAL A 764 27.27 -14.89 -12.40
C VAL A 764 26.28 -14.80 -13.55
N GLU A 765 25.08 -15.36 -13.40
CA GLU A 765 24.00 -15.25 -14.41
C GLU A 765 23.64 -13.79 -14.71
N ALA A 766 23.47 -12.95 -13.67
CA ALA A 766 23.21 -11.53 -13.85
C ALA A 766 24.35 -10.81 -14.58
N ILE A 767 25.61 -11.11 -14.27
CA ILE A 767 26.81 -10.54 -14.93
C ILE A 767 26.90 -11.01 -16.40
N LEU A 768 26.64 -12.27 -16.69
CA LEU A 768 26.65 -12.79 -18.07
C LEU A 768 25.58 -12.15 -18.92
N LYS A 769 24.38 -11.96 -18.37
CA LYS A 769 23.31 -11.24 -19.05
C LYS A 769 23.66 -9.79 -19.33
N ALA A 770 24.28 -9.11 -18.36
CA ALA A 770 24.78 -7.76 -18.54
C ALA A 770 25.82 -7.67 -19.67
N LYS A 771 26.77 -8.60 -19.72
CA LYS A 771 27.78 -8.67 -20.79
C LYS A 771 27.16 -8.88 -22.17
N ALA A 772 26.18 -9.79 -22.27
CA ALA A 772 25.47 -10.00 -23.53
C ALA A 772 24.76 -8.74 -24.01
N PHE A 773 24.10 -8.02 -23.10
CA PHE A 773 23.42 -6.77 -23.41
C PHE A 773 24.42 -5.65 -23.80
N GLN A 774 25.57 -5.56 -23.12
CA GLN A 774 26.64 -4.62 -23.45
C GLN A 774 27.19 -4.85 -24.87
N GLN A 775 27.31 -6.10 -25.29
CA GLN A 775 27.72 -6.45 -26.64
C GLN A 775 26.71 -5.90 -27.67
N GLU A 776 25.41 -6.00 -27.40
CA GLU A 776 24.39 -5.40 -28.31
C GLU A 776 24.53 -3.87 -28.39
N VAL A 777 24.90 -3.20 -27.30
CA VAL A 777 25.16 -1.75 -27.28
C VAL A 777 26.37 -1.42 -28.16
N GLU A 778 27.44 -2.23 -28.09
CA GLU A 778 28.65 -2.08 -28.91
C GLU A 778 28.36 -2.37 -30.39
N GLU A 779 27.54 -3.35 -30.72
CA GLU A 779 27.08 -3.61 -32.10
C GLU A 779 26.27 -2.44 -32.65
N ALA A 780 25.36 -1.87 -31.84
CA ALA A 780 24.60 -0.68 -32.22
C ALA A 780 25.51 0.53 -32.54
N ALA A 781 26.63 0.66 -31.86
CA ALA A 781 27.62 1.73 -32.10
C ALA A 781 28.24 1.66 -33.49
N GLN A 782 28.20 0.52 -34.19
CA GLN A 782 28.71 0.34 -35.55
C GLN A 782 27.69 0.75 -36.62
N THR A 783 26.44 0.99 -36.26
CA THR A 783 25.35 1.39 -37.13
C THR A 783 25.28 2.91 -37.25
N LYS A 784 24.60 3.44 -38.27
CA LYS A 784 24.49 4.90 -38.55
C LYS A 784 23.05 5.26 -38.93
N GLY A 785 22.71 6.54 -38.81
CA GLY A 785 21.45 7.10 -39.28
C GLY A 785 20.22 6.44 -38.61
N ASP A 786 19.17 6.17 -39.39
CA ASP A 786 17.91 5.62 -38.91
C ASP A 786 18.05 4.27 -38.17
N LEU A 787 18.99 3.43 -38.61
CA LEU A 787 19.26 2.15 -37.94
C LEU A 787 19.82 2.37 -36.53
N LEU A 788 20.74 3.31 -36.35
CA LEU A 788 21.26 3.66 -35.04
C LEU A 788 20.15 4.26 -34.16
N ALA A 789 19.28 5.11 -34.69
CA ALA A 789 18.18 5.70 -33.97
C ALA A 789 17.19 4.63 -33.46
N GLN A 790 16.85 3.66 -34.30
CA GLN A 790 15.97 2.52 -33.93
C GLN A 790 16.64 1.63 -32.87
N SER A 791 17.92 1.33 -33.01
CA SER A 791 18.68 0.53 -32.06
C SER A 791 18.73 1.20 -30.69
N ILE A 792 19.01 2.50 -30.62
CA ILE A 792 19.00 3.29 -29.37
C ILE A 792 17.64 3.21 -28.67
N ALA A 793 16.54 3.40 -29.42
CA ALA A 793 15.19 3.37 -28.86
C ALA A 793 14.86 1.97 -28.30
N SER A 794 15.15 0.91 -29.05
CA SER A 794 14.94 -0.48 -28.65
C SER A 794 15.77 -0.87 -27.42
N LEU A 795 17.07 -0.60 -27.45
CA LEU A 795 17.97 -0.92 -26.32
C LEU A 795 17.55 -0.20 -25.04
N ARG A 796 17.21 1.09 -25.13
CA ARG A 796 16.76 1.86 -23.96
C ARG A 796 15.46 1.31 -23.36
N GLN A 797 14.50 0.93 -24.19
CA GLN A 797 13.25 0.32 -23.75
C GLN A 797 13.49 -1.03 -23.08
N ARG A 798 14.26 -1.92 -23.71
CA ARG A 798 14.55 -3.26 -23.20
C ARG A 798 15.33 -3.21 -21.88
N LEU A 799 16.34 -2.34 -21.78
CA LEU A 799 17.13 -2.16 -20.55
C LEU A 799 16.27 -1.64 -19.39
N GLY A 800 15.33 -0.75 -19.67
CA GLY A 800 14.40 -0.22 -18.67
C GLY A 800 13.40 -1.29 -18.14
N GLN A 801 13.07 -2.27 -18.95
CA GLN A 801 12.14 -3.36 -18.58
C GLN A 801 12.85 -4.59 -17.97
N ASP A 802 14.15 -4.73 -18.18
CA ASP A 802 14.92 -5.85 -17.64
C ASP A 802 14.97 -5.80 -16.12
N LYS A 803 14.80 -6.96 -15.46
CA LYS A 803 14.78 -7.10 -14.00
C LYS A 803 15.91 -7.99 -13.46
N GLU A 804 16.81 -8.46 -14.31
CA GLU A 804 17.87 -9.39 -13.96
C GLU A 804 19.27 -8.80 -14.06
N ILE A 805 19.45 -7.75 -14.85
CA ILE A 805 20.71 -6.98 -14.94
C ILE A 805 20.82 -6.08 -13.70
N SER A 806 22.00 -6.02 -13.08
CA SER A 806 22.20 -5.15 -11.90
C SER A 806 22.04 -3.66 -12.22
N LEU A 807 21.64 -2.87 -11.22
CA LEU A 807 21.47 -1.42 -11.38
C LEU A 807 22.78 -0.71 -11.75
N THR A 808 23.89 -1.19 -11.24
CA THR A 808 25.24 -0.65 -11.56
C THR A 808 25.54 -0.82 -13.04
N GLU A 809 25.35 -2.03 -13.58
CA GLU A 809 25.53 -2.35 -15.00
C GLU A 809 24.56 -1.57 -15.90
N LYS A 810 23.27 -1.52 -15.51
CA LYS A 810 22.25 -0.74 -16.22
C LYS A 810 22.63 0.73 -16.36
N ARG A 811 23.17 1.32 -15.30
CA ARG A 811 23.62 2.71 -15.33
C ARG A 811 24.72 2.93 -16.37
N GLN A 812 25.72 2.04 -16.37
CA GLN A 812 26.81 2.12 -17.32
C GLN A 812 26.30 2.02 -18.76
N MET A 813 25.43 1.04 -19.03
CA MET A 813 24.84 0.85 -20.36
C MET A 813 23.96 2.03 -20.80
N LEU A 814 23.18 2.62 -19.89
CA LEU A 814 22.41 3.83 -20.19
C LEU A 814 23.31 5.00 -20.57
N ALA A 815 24.44 5.18 -19.85
CA ALA A 815 25.40 6.21 -20.17
C ALA A 815 26.05 5.98 -21.55
N ASP A 816 26.33 4.73 -21.92
CA ASP A 816 26.86 4.37 -23.21
C ASP A 816 25.84 4.59 -24.36
N ILE A 817 24.57 4.20 -24.13
CA ILE A 817 23.46 4.48 -25.05
C ILE A 817 23.23 5.99 -25.21
N ASP A 818 23.37 6.79 -24.16
CA ASP A 818 23.25 8.25 -24.24
C ASP A 818 24.42 8.88 -25.05
N LYS A 819 25.65 8.36 -24.94
CA LYS A 819 26.74 8.73 -25.80
C LYS A 819 26.47 8.44 -27.28
N LEU A 820 25.90 7.26 -27.59
CA LEU A 820 25.50 6.94 -28.96
C LEU A 820 24.43 7.90 -29.47
N LYS A 821 23.51 8.32 -28.62
CA LYS A 821 22.51 9.33 -28.98
C LYS A 821 23.14 10.72 -29.26
N GLU A 822 24.11 11.14 -28.46
CA GLU A 822 24.83 12.39 -28.68
C GLU A 822 25.60 12.35 -30.00
N GLU A 823 26.25 11.22 -30.30
CA GLU A 823 26.94 10.98 -31.55
C GLU A 823 26.01 11.04 -32.77
N LEU A 824 24.81 10.41 -32.65
CA LEU A 824 23.79 10.48 -33.71
C LEU A 824 23.36 11.92 -33.96
N ILE A 825 23.06 12.69 -32.91
CA ILE A 825 22.69 14.11 -33.03
C ILE A 825 23.84 14.93 -33.66
N ARG A 826 25.10 14.60 -33.38
CA ARG A 826 26.26 15.24 -33.97
C ARG A 826 26.34 14.97 -35.48
N GLN A 827 26.16 13.69 -35.87
CA GLN A 827 26.16 13.26 -37.27
C GLN A 827 25.03 13.92 -38.07
N GLU A 828 23.82 13.99 -37.50
CA GLU A 828 22.66 14.67 -38.11
C GLU A 828 22.95 16.19 -38.34
N LYS A 829 23.56 16.86 -37.36
CA LYS A 829 23.94 18.26 -37.47
C LYS A 829 25.03 18.51 -38.55
N GLU A 830 26.00 17.63 -38.63
CA GLU A 830 27.05 17.69 -39.63
C GLU A 830 26.50 17.45 -41.04
N ALA A 831 25.63 16.43 -41.19
CA ALA A 831 24.96 16.14 -42.45
C ALA A 831 24.06 17.30 -42.90
N ALA A 832 23.28 17.89 -41.97
CA ALA A 832 22.46 19.06 -42.27
C ALA A 832 23.32 20.29 -42.70
N LYS A 833 24.50 20.51 -42.09
CA LYS A 833 25.42 21.58 -42.45
C LYS A 833 26.04 21.37 -43.86
N GLU A 834 26.39 20.15 -44.17
CA GLU A 834 26.94 19.81 -45.49
C GLU A 834 25.86 19.90 -46.57
N LEU A 835 24.60 19.51 -46.23
CA LEU A 835 23.45 19.66 -47.15
C LEU A 835 23.20 21.15 -47.45
N LEU A 836 23.27 22.05 -46.48
CA LEU A 836 23.15 23.49 -46.68
C LEU A 836 24.26 24.05 -47.55
N LYS A 837 25.50 23.60 -47.38
CA LYS A 837 26.62 23.99 -48.21
C LYS A 837 26.46 23.52 -49.65
N THR A 838 26.03 22.27 -49.82
CA THR A 838 25.68 21.69 -51.13
C THR A 838 24.57 22.50 -51.81
N ALA A 839 23.54 22.87 -51.06
CA ALA A 839 22.44 23.66 -51.55
C ALA A 839 22.86 25.07 -52.02
N ALA A 840 23.70 25.73 -51.26
CA ALA A 840 24.24 27.04 -51.64
C ALA A 840 25.09 26.97 -52.95
N THR A 841 25.94 25.96 -53.05
CA THR A 841 26.73 25.70 -54.25
C THR A 841 25.86 25.39 -55.48
N LEU A 842 24.84 24.54 -55.26
CA LEU A 842 23.86 24.18 -56.28
C LEU A 842 23.12 25.43 -56.80
N GLY A 843 22.66 26.31 -55.90
CA GLY A 843 21.98 27.56 -56.24
C GLY A 843 22.81 28.48 -57.12
N THR A 844 24.16 28.46 -57.04
CA THR A 844 25.08 29.26 -57.88
C THR A 844 25.48 28.58 -59.17
N SER A 845 25.37 27.25 -59.29
CA SER A 845 25.85 26.46 -60.41
C SER A 845 24.73 25.93 -61.35
N LEU A 846 23.45 25.86 -60.89
CA LEU A 846 22.37 25.40 -61.75
C LEU A 846 22.27 26.21 -63.07
N GLU A 847 22.08 25.51 -64.19
CA GLU A 847 21.87 26.10 -65.49
C GLU A 847 20.45 26.72 -65.56
N LEU A 848 20.41 27.95 -66.10
CA LEU A 848 19.17 28.68 -66.30
C LEU A 848 18.84 28.78 -67.78
N THR A 849 17.61 28.45 -68.17
CA THR A 849 17.18 28.55 -69.56
C THR A 849 17.06 30.02 -69.98
N PRO A 850 17.79 30.47 -71.04
CA PRO A 850 17.70 31.83 -71.50
C PRO A 850 16.30 32.25 -71.93
N GLY A 851 15.92 33.52 -71.65
CA GLY A 851 14.64 34.09 -72.12
C GLY A 851 13.40 33.76 -71.32
N LYS A 852 13.46 32.95 -70.26
CA LYS A 852 12.29 32.59 -69.39
C LYS A 852 12.16 33.52 -68.20
N LYS A 853 10.94 33.98 -67.89
CA LYS A 853 10.62 34.74 -66.68
C LYS A 853 10.47 33.84 -65.45
N PHE A 854 10.06 32.59 -65.60
CA PHE A 854 9.81 31.62 -64.51
C PHE A 854 10.51 30.29 -64.85
N GLN A 855 11.17 29.67 -63.84
CA GLN A 855 11.86 28.42 -64.03
C GLN A 855 11.55 27.45 -62.89
N VAL A 856 11.21 26.20 -63.24
CA VAL A 856 11.05 25.06 -62.34
C VAL A 856 12.34 24.24 -62.39
N LEU A 857 12.81 23.83 -61.20
CA LEU A 857 14.00 23.02 -61.06
C LEU A 857 13.75 21.85 -60.12
N ALA A 858 14.03 20.65 -60.59
CA ALA A 858 14.08 19.47 -59.77
C ALA A 858 15.42 19.39 -59.06
N VAL A 859 15.39 19.33 -57.76
CA VAL A 859 16.62 19.30 -56.93
C VAL A 859 16.59 18.12 -55.93
N PRO A 860 16.60 16.88 -56.45
CA PRO A 860 16.50 15.69 -55.59
C PRO A 860 17.62 15.60 -54.56
N GLN A 861 18.81 16.20 -54.86
CA GLN A 861 19.98 16.25 -53.97
C GLN A 861 19.71 16.96 -52.65
N LEU A 862 18.66 17.77 -52.55
CA LEU A 862 18.27 18.49 -51.34
C LEU A 862 17.31 17.73 -50.47
N CYS A 863 16.95 16.51 -50.85
CA CYS A 863 16.23 15.54 -50.05
C CYS A 863 14.94 16.09 -49.38
N GLY A 864 14.22 17.01 -50.04
CA GLY A 864 13.02 17.63 -49.47
C GLY A 864 13.25 18.54 -48.24
N ASP A 865 14.52 18.88 -47.91
CA ASP A 865 14.81 19.75 -46.78
C ASP A 865 14.49 21.22 -47.11
N ALA A 866 13.52 21.77 -46.42
CA ALA A 866 13.01 23.13 -46.68
C ALA A 866 14.07 24.24 -46.47
N LYS A 867 15.04 24.05 -45.56
CA LYS A 867 16.14 25.03 -45.32
C LYS A 867 17.17 24.96 -46.43
N ALA A 868 17.52 23.75 -46.84
CA ALA A 868 18.46 23.56 -47.96
C ALA A 868 17.86 24.08 -49.28
N MET A 869 16.58 23.80 -49.54
CA MET A 869 15.85 24.36 -50.68
C MET A 869 15.80 25.89 -50.64
N GLY A 870 15.60 26.48 -49.44
CA GLY A 870 15.66 27.90 -49.21
C GLY A 870 17.01 28.48 -49.55
N ALA A 871 18.12 27.89 -49.07
CA ALA A 871 19.50 28.33 -49.40
C ALA A 871 19.81 28.21 -50.89
N CYS A 872 19.32 27.19 -51.57
CA CYS A 872 19.47 27.02 -53.00
C CYS A 872 18.72 28.14 -53.78
N ILE A 873 17.51 28.46 -53.37
CA ILE A 873 16.70 29.52 -54.00
C ILE A 873 17.30 30.92 -53.80
N ASP A 874 17.86 31.16 -52.59
CA ASP A 874 18.54 32.42 -52.30
C ASP A 874 19.79 32.62 -53.19
N GLY A 875 20.51 31.52 -53.43
CA GLY A 875 21.62 31.50 -54.38
C GLY A 875 21.22 31.79 -55.86
N LEU A 876 20.05 31.20 -56.27
CA LEU A 876 19.48 31.46 -57.59
C LEU A 876 19.01 32.92 -57.73
N SER A 877 18.24 33.39 -56.74
CA SER A 877 17.67 34.75 -56.73
C SER A 877 18.74 35.84 -56.64
N GLY A 878 19.93 35.53 -56.06
CA GLY A 878 21.07 36.44 -56.01
C GLY A 878 21.76 36.68 -57.37
N ARG A 879 21.55 35.80 -58.34
CA ARG A 879 22.18 35.87 -59.68
C ARG A 879 21.21 36.17 -60.84
N ASP A 880 19.91 35.99 -60.60
CA ASP A 880 18.88 36.18 -61.61
C ASP A 880 17.56 36.63 -61.00
N GLN A 881 16.85 37.56 -61.65
CA GLN A 881 15.63 38.22 -61.16
C GLN A 881 14.34 37.56 -61.68
N ARG A 882 14.39 36.28 -62.00
CA ARG A 882 13.20 35.51 -62.42
C ARG A 882 12.51 34.83 -61.27
N GLY A 883 11.28 34.33 -61.45
CA GLY A 883 10.60 33.45 -60.48
C GLY A 883 11.15 32.04 -60.53
N PHE A 884 11.39 31.44 -59.38
CA PHE A 884 11.90 30.09 -59.22
C PHE A 884 10.93 29.22 -58.44
N CYS A 885 10.74 27.97 -58.86
CA CYS A 885 10.07 26.92 -58.13
C CYS A 885 11.00 25.71 -58.05
N LEU A 886 11.36 25.29 -56.83
CA LEU A 886 12.15 24.09 -56.57
C LEU A 886 11.24 22.99 -56.11
N VAL A 887 11.46 21.78 -56.60
CA VAL A 887 10.82 20.55 -56.17
C VAL A 887 11.87 19.56 -55.74
N SER A 888 11.75 18.99 -54.56
CA SER A 888 12.69 18.01 -54.00
C SER A 888 11.95 16.96 -53.22
N ALA A 889 12.45 15.74 -53.23
CA ALA A 889 11.88 14.64 -52.45
C ALA A 889 12.95 13.84 -51.72
N SER A 890 12.62 13.38 -50.53
CA SER A 890 13.33 12.33 -49.79
C SER A 890 12.54 11.04 -49.86
N SER A 891 12.91 10.04 -49.07
CA SER A 891 12.12 8.82 -48.87
C SER A 891 10.80 9.05 -48.15
N SER A 892 10.64 10.18 -47.45
CA SER A 892 9.48 10.44 -46.56
C SER A 892 8.74 11.75 -46.88
N ILE A 893 9.38 12.72 -47.55
CA ILE A 893 8.81 14.05 -47.81
C ILE A 893 9.11 14.51 -49.23
N LEU A 894 8.05 14.97 -49.91
CA LEU A 894 8.15 15.78 -51.12
C LEU A 894 7.92 17.23 -50.72
N ALA A 895 8.87 18.10 -51.01
CA ALA A 895 8.78 19.52 -50.67
C ALA A 895 8.82 20.38 -51.95
N VAL A 896 8.08 21.47 -51.93
CA VAL A 896 8.00 22.47 -52.99
C VAL A 896 8.21 23.86 -52.38
N ILE A 897 9.05 24.67 -52.97
CA ILE A 897 9.23 26.07 -52.59
C ILE A 897 9.27 26.93 -53.82
N ALA A 898 8.57 28.07 -53.84
CA ALA A 898 8.61 29.05 -54.91
C ALA A 898 8.92 30.43 -54.36
N VAL A 899 9.73 31.19 -55.13
CA VAL A 899 10.02 32.60 -54.88
C VAL A 899 9.81 33.36 -56.18
N VAL A 900 9.06 34.46 -56.12
CA VAL A 900 8.75 35.30 -57.28
C VAL A 900 9.12 36.74 -56.93
N PRO A 901 9.95 37.41 -57.73
CA PRO A 901 10.24 38.84 -57.57
C PRO A 901 8.99 39.71 -57.59
N LYS A 902 9.05 40.83 -56.87
CA LYS A 902 7.88 41.75 -56.71
C LYS A 902 7.33 42.21 -58.05
N GLU A 903 8.18 42.46 -59.01
CA GLU A 903 7.85 42.91 -60.38
C GLU A 903 7.06 41.87 -61.17
N LEU A 904 7.27 40.55 -60.89
CA LEU A 904 6.62 39.45 -61.58
C LEU A 904 5.44 38.88 -60.80
N SER A 905 5.22 39.35 -59.60
CA SER A 905 4.22 38.78 -58.67
C SER A 905 2.75 39.06 -59.11
N SER A 906 2.54 40.05 -59.95
CA SER A 906 1.25 40.28 -60.58
C SER A 906 0.96 39.30 -61.74
N GLU A 907 1.96 38.71 -62.38
CA GLU A 907 1.81 37.71 -63.44
C GLU A 907 1.66 36.30 -62.85
N VAL A 908 2.46 35.96 -61.82
CA VAL A 908 2.44 34.66 -61.10
C VAL A 908 2.65 34.91 -59.64
N SER A 909 1.69 34.50 -58.80
CA SER A 909 1.85 34.47 -57.33
C SER A 909 2.57 33.21 -56.91
N ALA A 910 3.64 33.27 -56.10
CA ALA A 910 4.36 32.14 -55.52
C ALA A 910 3.38 31.21 -54.74
N LYS A 911 2.44 31.83 -54.03
CA LYS A 911 1.43 31.06 -53.32
C LYS A 911 0.54 30.22 -54.26
N ALA A 912 -0.03 30.88 -55.31
CA ALA A 912 -0.86 30.16 -56.26
C ALA A 912 -0.08 29.05 -56.99
N TRP A 913 1.23 29.31 -57.29
CA TRP A 913 2.09 28.32 -57.92
C TRP A 913 2.31 27.08 -57.06
N VAL A 914 2.65 27.29 -55.79
CA VAL A 914 2.84 26.18 -54.82
C VAL A 914 1.50 25.48 -54.54
N ASP A 915 0.37 26.22 -54.38
CA ASP A 915 -0.95 25.61 -54.13
C ASP A 915 -1.40 24.70 -55.28
N ALA A 916 -1.11 25.06 -56.52
CA ALA A 916 -1.41 24.25 -57.71
C ALA A 916 -0.64 22.93 -57.71
N VAL A 917 0.64 22.93 -57.31
CA VAL A 917 1.44 21.71 -57.16
C VAL A 917 0.94 20.84 -56.00
N LEU A 918 0.67 21.47 -54.84
CA LEU A 918 0.26 20.75 -53.63
C LEU A 918 -1.11 20.09 -53.81
N ALA A 919 -2.04 20.74 -54.53
CA ALA A 919 -3.35 20.15 -54.80
C ALA A 919 -3.26 18.81 -55.57
N ALA A 920 -2.27 18.66 -56.45
CA ALA A 920 -2.09 17.43 -57.24
C ALA A 920 -1.33 16.33 -56.49
N VAL A 921 -0.58 16.67 -55.47
CA VAL A 921 0.20 15.72 -54.66
C VAL A 921 -0.37 15.58 -53.23
N ASN A 922 -1.61 15.96 -53.00
CA ASN A 922 -2.25 15.92 -51.65
C ASN A 922 -1.43 16.60 -50.56
N GLY A 923 -0.72 17.67 -50.88
CA GLY A 923 0.18 18.37 -50.00
C GLY A 923 -0.50 19.50 -49.22
N ARG A 924 0.20 20.03 -48.26
CA ARG A 924 -0.19 21.23 -47.49
C ARG A 924 0.94 22.23 -47.45
N GLY A 925 0.59 23.48 -47.56
CA GLY A 925 1.58 24.55 -47.51
C GLY A 925 0.95 25.91 -47.27
N GLY A 926 1.80 26.96 -47.37
CA GLY A 926 1.37 28.32 -47.18
C GLY A 926 2.42 29.31 -47.64
N GLY A 927 2.10 30.58 -47.61
CA GLY A 927 3.00 31.66 -48.00
C GLY A 927 2.26 32.88 -48.49
N ASN A 928 2.99 33.79 -49.12
CA ASN A 928 2.47 35.01 -49.70
C ASN A 928 2.79 35.05 -51.22
N PRO A 929 2.35 36.08 -51.95
CA PRO A 929 2.58 36.15 -53.38
C PRO A 929 4.06 36.15 -53.79
N LEU A 930 5.01 36.49 -52.90
CA LEU A 930 6.43 36.58 -53.21
C LEU A 930 7.19 35.30 -52.84
N LYS A 931 6.74 34.58 -51.77
CA LYS A 931 7.38 33.34 -51.30
C LYS A 931 6.36 32.41 -50.72
N ALA A 932 6.35 31.16 -51.16
CA ALA A 932 5.47 30.12 -50.63
C ALA A 932 6.22 28.78 -50.63
N GLN A 933 5.80 27.89 -49.71
CA GLN A 933 6.37 26.55 -49.59
C GLN A 933 5.31 25.57 -49.08
N GLY A 934 5.54 24.28 -49.37
CA GLY A 934 4.65 23.23 -48.85
C GLY A 934 5.29 21.85 -49.00
N GLN A 935 4.61 20.87 -48.46
CA GLN A 935 5.10 19.48 -48.44
C GLN A 935 3.98 18.47 -48.60
N SER A 936 4.34 17.27 -49.09
CA SER A 936 3.46 16.11 -49.20
C SER A 936 4.19 14.85 -48.75
N GLN A 937 3.45 13.82 -48.40
CA GLN A 937 3.98 12.48 -48.13
C GLN A 937 4.06 11.60 -49.42
N GLU A 938 3.49 12.05 -50.52
CA GLU A 938 3.50 11.35 -51.80
C GLU A 938 4.82 11.58 -52.56
N THR A 939 5.90 10.97 -52.06
CA THR A 939 7.28 11.21 -52.55
C THR A 939 7.55 10.65 -53.97
N ASP A 940 6.80 9.68 -54.40
CA ASP A 940 6.80 9.05 -55.74
C ASP A 940 6.28 10.00 -56.81
N LYS A 941 5.48 11.01 -56.46
CA LYS A 941 4.95 12.03 -57.37
C LYS A 941 5.85 13.24 -57.64
N MET A 942 7.14 13.14 -57.41
CA MET A 942 8.07 14.27 -57.63
C MET A 942 8.06 14.74 -59.10
N ASN A 943 8.01 13.82 -60.06
CA ASN A 943 7.99 14.16 -61.49
C ASN A 943 6.67 14.83 -61.88
N ASP A 944 5.56 14.40 -61.33
CA ASP A 944 4.25 15.02 -61.54
C ASP A 944 4.21 16.44 -60.96
N ALA A 945 4.78 16.65 -59.75
CA ALA A 945 4.92 17.94 -59.13
C ALA A 945 5.73 18.93 -60.03
N VAL A 946 6.86 18.48 -60.59
CA VAL A 946 7.69 19.26 -61.53
C VAL A 946 6.90 19.59 -62.80
N THR A 947 6.14 18.61 -63.36
CA THR A 947 5.35 18.81 -64.57
C THR A 947 4.25 19.81 -64.34
N ILE A 948 3.51 19.72 -63.24
CA ILE A 948 2.45 20.63 -62.87
C ILE A 948 3.01 22.03 -62.62
N ALA A 949 4.11 22.14 -61.85
CA ALA A 949 4.79 23.42 -61.64
C ALA A 949 5.21 24.10 -62.98
N THR A 950 5.67 23.30 -63.93
CA THR A 950 6.10 23.79 -65.24
C THR A 950 4.93 24.25 -66.10
N ASN A 951 3.85 23.46 -66.14
CA ASN A 951 2.64 23.79 -66.88
C ASN A 951 1.97 25.05 -66.35
N PHE A 952 1.99 25.28 -65.03
CA PHE A 952 1.41 26.46 -64.38
C PHE A 952 1.98 27.79 -64.93
N VAL A 953 3.25 27.82 -65.27
CA VAL A 953 3.93 29.02 -65.78
C VAL A 953 4.17 29.00 -67.28
N SER A 954 3.79 27.95 -68.00
CA SER A 954 4.08 27.80 -69.45
C SER A 954 3.52 28.93 -70.33
N SER A 955 2.34 29.43 -70.00
CA SER A 955 1.72 30.54 -70.70
C SER A 955 2.26 31.93 -70.31
N LYS A 956 3.11 32.01 -69.32
CA LYS A 956 3.67 33.26 -68.73
C LYS A 956 5.14 33.41 -69.06
N ASN A 957 5.78 32.37 -69.60
CA ASN A 957 7.17 32.38 -70.09
C ASN A 957 7.21 32.85 -71.58
#